data_41437eb6c7468da5e0e5be149b640b97
#
_entry.id   41437eb6c7468da5e0e5be149b640b97
#
_cell.length_a   1.000
_cell.length_b   1.000
_cell.length_c   1.000
_cell.angle_alpha   90.00
_cell.angle_beta   90.00
_cell.angle_gamma   90.00
#
_symmetry.space_group_name_H-M   'P 1'
#
loop_
_entity.id
_entity.type
_entity.pdbx_description
1 polymer ?
#
loop_
_entity_poly.entity_id
_entity_poly.type
_entity_poly.pdbx_seq_one_letter_code
_entity_poly.pdbx_strand_id
1 'polypeptide(L)'
;MTSRPALTDALRAERAHHDDCRTALAAMIEGAAEQVVIGEDVSASGADAEVLGYQLRSQAKALRELPPGPLFFGRLDFARDHPEHGGLPFHLGRLRITERPAAPPLVVDWRAPVSRAFYQASARDPQGVAVRRRFGWAPGSTGETADLTGFEDEHLGDGAEPPGAGPSEDGSGVGAGALRPDGIVARELERPRVGPMRDIAATIQPEQDDLVRAALADSVCVQGAPGTGKTAVGLHRAAYLLYTHPKRLQRAGLLILGPNRTFLAYISEVLPALGESGVRQSTLLDEIARHPVTGTDPVPTAALKHDPRMAEVLRRALYAHVGTDGVSDLAVPDGSYRWRVRAAELAAIVREVRAEEPPYAVGRERVRTRVVRRLRALAERRTGVLPAAWVRRMEHARPLTAQLDLVWPKVRPEEVLAQLLTDKEVLARSARGLLEPGEQEALLWARPPRSFKSARWSAADLVLLDELSGLIEHPESYGHIVVDEAQDLSPMECRAIARRAVFGSLTVLGDLAQGTAPWAARDWSAQLRHLGRPDAAVVSLTTGFRVPAAVVGLANRLLARLEVAVPPARSLRADGELTLHPAEDVLATTVAAARRALTREGSVGVIAADPDVPAVARALTDAGLDPAAPDALGARLTLVPASVAKGLEYDHVIAVEPAAVAEAEARGAHRLYVVLTRAVSRLDVVHGRPLPF
;
A
#
# COMPACT_ATOMS: atom_id res chain seq x y z
N MET A 1 -26.57 -25.13 27.88
CA MET A 1 -25.28 -25.58 28.42
C MET A 1 -25.01 -26.98 27.90
N THR A 2 -24.15 -27.12 26.88
CA THR A 2 -23.67 -28.43 26.42
C THR A 2 -22.89 -29.09 27.53
N SER A 3 -23.17 -30.37 27.85
CA SER A 3 -22.48 -31.09 28.91
C SER A 3 -20.99 -31.24 28.58
N ARG A 4 -20.11 -31.17 29.59
CA ARG A 4 -18.63 -31.28 29.45
C ARG A 4 -18.16 -32.49 28.59
N PRO A 5 -18.80 -33.69 28.63
CA PRO A 5 -18.45 -34.78 27.69
C PRO A 5 -18.79 -34.50 26.25
N ALA A 6 -19.93 -33.84 25.91
CA ALA A 6 -20.31 -33.50 24.55
C ALA A 6 -19.35 -32.48 23.90
N LEU A 7 -18.81 -31.56 24.68
CA LEU A 7 -17.77 -30.61 24.22
C LEU A 7 -16.46 -31.32 23.88
N THR A 8 -16.06 -32.31 24.66
CA THR A 8 -14.85 -33.13 24.46
C THR A 8 -14.96 -33.99 23.22
N ASP A 9 -16.14 -34.56 22.92
CA ASP A 9 -16.39 -35.38 21.74
C ASP A 9 -16.43 -34.52 20.48
N ALA A 10 -17.04 -33.33 20.53
CA ALA A 10 -17.02 -32.38 19.43
C ALA A 10 -15.60 -31.91 19.09
N LEU A 11 -14.78 -31.57 20.10
CA LEU A 11 -13.39 -31.19 19.88
C LEU A 11 -12.57 -32.35 19.28
N ARG A 12 -12.84 -33.59 19.67
CA ARG A 12 -12.19 -34.77 19.09
C ARG A 12 -12.55 -34.94 17.61
N ALA A 13 -13.80 -34.69 17.23
CA ALA A 13 -14.25 -34.72 15.85
C ALA A 13 -13.56 -33.66 14.99
N GLU A 14 -13.41 -32.43 15.51
CA GLU A 14 -12.71 -31.36 14.79
C GLU A 14 -11.21 -31.65 14.64
N ARG A 15 -10.58 -32.27 15.61
CA ARG A 15 -9.19 -32.74 15.53
C ARG A 15 -9.01 -33.84 14.47
N ALA A 16 -9.93 -34.81 14.40
CA ALA A 16 -9.91 -35.83 13.36
C ALA A 16 -10.07 -35.20 11.97
N HIS A 17 -11.00 -34.26 11.81
CA HIS A 17 -11.15 -33.52 10.53
C HIS A 17 -9.87 -32.72 10.17
N HIS A 18 -9.17 -32.18 11.15
CA HIS A 18 -7.91 -31.47 10.92
C HIS A 18 -6.81 -32.43 10.43
N ASP A 19 -6.73 -33.66 10.97
CA ASP A 19 -5.79 -34.67 10.49
C ASP A 19 -6.09 -35.11 9.05
N ASP A 20 -7.39 -35.22 8.68
CA ASP A 20 -7.80 -35.47 7.28
C ASP A 20 -7.36 -34.30 6.37
N CYS A 21 -7.53 -33.06 6.83
CA CYS A 21 -7.08 -31.86 6.08
C CYS A 21 -5.55 -31.84 5.88
N ARG A 22 -4.76 -32.23 6.90
CA ARG A 22 -3.29 -32.33 6.79
C ARG A 22 -2.89 -33.38 5.76
N THR A 23 -3.54 -34.54 5.79
CA THR A 23 -3.30 -35.64 4.82
C THR A 23 -3.62 -35.16 3.40
N ALA A 24 -4.76 -34.55 3.21
CA ALA A 24 -5.17 -34.01 1.92
C ALA A 24 -4.23 -32.92 1.40
N LEU A 25 -3.77 -31.99 2.27
CA LEU A 25 -2.81 -30.96 1.89
C LEU A 25 -1.47 -31.57 1.46
N ALA A 26 -0.95 -32.57 2.17
CA ALA A 26 0.27 -33.27 1.78
C ALA A 26 0.14 -33.90 0.39
N ALA A 27 -0.99 -34.57 0.13
CA ALA A 27 -1.28 -35.14 -1.20
C ALA A 27 -1.41 -34.08 -2.30
N MET A 28 -1.99 -32.88 -1.98
CA MET A 28 -2.05 -31.76 -2.92
C MET A 28 -0.66 -31.23 -3.27
N ILE A 29 0.25 -31.13 -2.30
CA ILE A 29 1.64 -30.68 -2.51
C ILE A 29 2.41 -31.67 -3.39
N GLU A 30 2.26 -32.98 -3.14
CA GLU A 30 2.88 -34.01 -3.94
C GLU A 30 2.32 -34.04 -5.37
N GLY A 31 1.00 -34.02 -5.53
CA GLY A 31 0.33 -33.99 -6.83
C GLY A 31 0.65 -32.74 -7.65
N ALA A 32 0.81 -31.60 -7.03
CA ALA A 32 1.25 -30.38 -7.72
C ALA A 32 2.70 -30.51 -8.25
N ALA A 33 3.56 -31.19 -7.52
CA ALA A 33 4.92 -31.47 -7.96
C ALA A 33 4.96 -32.45 -9.17
N GLU A 34 4.14 -33.50 -9.14
CA GLU A 34 4.00 -34.44 -10.25
C GLU A 34 3.44 -33.77 -11.51
N GLN A 35 2.45 -32.88 -11.37
CA GLN A 35 1.89 -32.14 -12.49
C GLN A 35 2.92 -31.22 -13.17
N VAL A 36 3.87 -30.66 -12.44
CA VAL A 36 4.98 -29.89 -13.03
C VAL A 36 5.86 -30.78 -13.89
N VAL A 37 6.21 -31.99 -13.43
CA VAL A 37 7.05 -32.95 -14.17
C VAL A 37 6.31 -33.44 -15.44
N ILE A 38 5.04 -33.82 -15.31
CA ILE A 38 4.22 -34.25 -16.45
C ILE A 38 4.02 -33.12 -17.46
N GLY A 39 3.82 -31.89 -16.98
CA GLY A 39 3.67 -30.68 -17.82
C GLY A 39 4.95 -30.36 -18.61
N GLU A 40 6.12 -30.63 -18.07
CA GLU A 40 7.41 -30.50 -18.78
C GLU A 40 7.60 -31.58 -19.85
N ASP A 41 7.16 -32.79 -19.59
CA ASP A 41 7.26 -33.90 -20.55
C ASP A 41 6.24 -33.81 -21.71
N VAL A 42 5.05 -33.25 -21.47
CA VAL A 42 3.97 -33.13 -22.47
C VAL A 42 4.06 -31.84 -23.28
N SER A 43 4.80 -30.85 -22.84
CA SER A 43 4.92 -29.53 -23.50
C SER A 43 5.85 -29.58 -24.72
N ALA A 44 5.44 -30.31 -25.77
CA ALA A 44 6.02 -30.15 -27.09
C ALA A 44 5.57 -28.82 -27.71
N SER A 45 6.41 -27.81 -27.58
CA SER A 45 6.46 -26.52 -28.31
C SER A 45 5.17 -25.67 -28.44
N GLY A 46 5.18 -24.49 -27.79
CA GLY A 46 4.24 -23.41 -28.01
C GLY A 46 4.19 -22.43 -26.84
N ALA A 47 3.90 -21.15 -27.08
CA ALA A 47 3.79 -20.11 -26.04
C ALA A 47 2.75 -20.46 -24.95
N ASP A 48 1.71 -21.20 -25.29
CA ASP A 48 0.67 -21.64 -24.35
C ASP A 48 1.18 -22.70 -23.37
N ALA A 49 2.09 -23.58 -23.81
CA ALA A 49 2.72 -24.60 -22.97
C ALA A 49 3.69 -23.97 -21.95
N GLU A 50 4.42 -22.94 -22.35
CA GLU A 50 5.33 -22.21 -21.48
C GLU A 50 4.57 -21.46 -20.38
N VAL A 51 3.42 -20.85 -20.71
CA VAL A 51 2.52 -20.20 -19.76
C VAL A 51 1.91 -21.20 -18.78
N LEU A 52 1.46 -22.36 -19.26
CA LEU A 52 0.91 -23.42 -18.41
C LEU A 52 1.98 -24.00 -17.47
N GLY A 53 3.17 -24.29 -17.98
CA GLY A 53 4.29 -24.77 -17.18
C GLY A 53 4.72 -23.76 -16.10
N TYR A 54 4.71 -22.47 -16.42
CA TYR A 54 4.96 -21.42 -15.44
C TYR A 54 3.88 -21.39 -14.34
N GLN A 55 2.60 -21.50 -14.70
CA GLN A 55 1.49 -21.51 -13.75
C GLN A 55 1.57 -22.72 -12.80
N LEU A 56 1.83 -23.93 -13.32
CA LEU A 56 1.98 -25.15 -12.52
C LEU A 56 3.16 -25.03 -11.54
N ARG A 57 4.31 -24.56 -12.01
CA ARG A 57 5.48 -24.32 -11.15
C ARG A 57 5.21 -23.28 -10.06
N SER A 58 4.53 -22.18 -10.42
CA SER A 58 4.15 -21.14 -9.47
C SER A 58 3.19 -21.66 -8.40
N GLN A 59 2.21 -22.47 -8.79
CA GLN A 59 1.26 -23.08 -7.86
C GLN A 59 1.94 -24.11 -6.94
N ALA A 60 2.79 -24.97 -7.48
CA ALA A 60 3.55 -25.94 -6.68
C ALA A 60 4.51 -25.26 -5.70
N LYS A 61 5.14 -24.16 -6.13
CA LYS A 61 5.99 -23.33 -5.28
C LYS A 61 5.18 -22.69 -4.15
N ALA A 62 4.04 -22.06 -4.47
CA ALA A 62 3.18 -21.41 -3.49
C ALA A 62 2.69 -22.40 -2.41
N LEU A 63 2.31 -23.62 -2.81
CA LEU A 63 1.90 -24.67 -1.86
C LEU A 63 3.04 -25.14 -0.95
N ARG A 64 4.27 -25.20 -1.46
CA ARG A 64 5.45 -25.62 -0.67
C ARG A 64 5.96 -24.52 0.26
N GLU A 65 5.79 -23.28 -0.12
CA GLU A 65 6.26 -22.10 0.64
C GLU A 65 5.19 -21.58 1.62
N LEU A 66 4.06 -22.27 1.78
CA LEU A 66 3.05 -21.92 2.78
C LEU A 66 3.69 -21.91 4.17
N PRO A 67 3.55 -20.79 4.90
CA PRO A 67 4.04 -20.75 6.26
C PRO A 67 3.25 -21.73 7.14
N PRO A 68 3.90 -22.44 8.08
CA PRO A 68 3.24 -23.34 8.99
C PRO A 68 2.20 -22.60 9.84
N GLY A 69 1.01 -23.21 10.01
CA GLY A 69 -0.07 -22.61 10.77
C GLY A 69 -1.38 -23.39 10.69
N PRO A 70 -2.40 -22.96 11.44
CA PRO A 70 -3.72 -23.59 11.43
C PRO A 70 -4.33 -23.64 10.02
N LEU A 71 -4.85 -24.80 9.61
CA LEU A 71 -5.44 -25.02 8.29
C LEU A 71 -6.83 -24.36 8.17
N PHE A 72 -7.57 -24.28 9.28
CA PHE A 72 -8.84 -23.57 9.34
C PHE A 72 -8.97 -22.79 10.64
N PHE A 73 -9.81 -21.75 10.62
CA PHE A 73 -10.06 -20.86 11.74
C PHE A 73 -11.56 -20.73 12.09
N GLY A 74 -12.42 -21.18 11.18
CA GLY A 74 -13.87 -21.10 11.36
C GLY A 74 -14.62 -22.22 10.69
N ARG A 75 -15.92 -22.36 11.04
CA ARG A 75 -16.87 -23.27 10.42
C ARG A 75 -18.24 -22.60 10.36
N LEU A 76 -18.96 -22.80 9.24
CA LEU A 76 -20.34 -22.44 9.04
C LEU A 76 -21.18 -23.71 8.95
N ASP A 77 -22.26 -23.76 9.72
CA ASP A 77 -23.33 -24.71 9.58
C ASP A 77 -24.58 -23.95 9.16
N PHE A 78 -25.05 -24.16 7.92
CA PHE A 78 -26.27 -23.54 7.43
C PHE A 78 -27.51 -24.28 7.96
N ALA A 79 -28.64 -23.55 8.02
CA ALA A 79 -29.91 -24.14 8.35
C ALA A 79 -30.25 -25.27 7.38
N ARG A 80 -30.91 -26.34 7.88
CA ARG A 80 -31.17 -27.54 7.05
C ARG A 80 -32.02 -27.29 5.82
N ASP A 81 -32.83 -26.28 5.83
CA ASP A 81 -33.72 -25.83 4.75
C ASP A 81 -33.05 -24.82 3.80
N HIS A 82 -31.78 -24.50 4.00
CA HIS A 82 -31.07 -23.58 3.10
C HIS A 82 -30.92 -24.21 1.70
N PRO A 83 -31.36 -23.49 0.61
CA PRO A 83 -31.54 -24.08 -0.72
C PRO A 83 -30.23 -24.62 -1.34
N GLU A 84 -29.10 -24.02 -1.05
CA GLU A 84 -27.82 -24.37 -1.67
C GLU A 84 -26.84 -25.07 -0.71
N HIS A 85 -26.93 -24.81 0.59
CA HIS A 85 -25.89 -25.18 1.57
C HIS A 85 -26.44 -25.99 2.76
N GLY A 86 -27.75 -26.33 2.76
CA GLY A 86 -28.39 -26.98 3.89
C GLY A 86 -27.76 -28.31 4.28
N GLY A 87 -27.46 -28.47 5.57
CA GLY A 87 -26.95 -29.72 6.15
C GLY A 87 -25.47 -30.03 5.91
N LEU A 88 -24.72 -29.14 5.26
CA LEU A 88 -23.28 -29.30 5.04
C LEU A 88 -22.48 -28.34 5.93
N PRO A 89 -21.46 -28.84 6.66
CA PRO A 89 -20.51 -27.97 7.36
C PRO A 89 -19.45 -27.44 6.39
N PHE A 90 -19.13 -26.17 6.49
CA PHE A 90 -18.07 -25.52 5.71
C PHE A 90 -16.96 -25.03 6.64
N HIS A 91 -15.85 -25.74 6.71
CA HIS A 91 -14.64 -25.27 7.41
C HIS A 91 -13.96 -24.20 6.55
N LEU A 92 -13.58 -23.09 7.17
CA LEU A 92 -12.97 -21.95 6.49
C LEU A 92 -11.50 -21.81 6.89
N GLY A 93 -10.66 -21.68 5.88
CA GLY A 93 -9.22 -21.51 6.04
C GLY A 93 -8.62 -20.53 5.03
N ARG A 94 -7.29 -20.44 5.05
CA ARG A 94 -6.55 -19.55 4.15
C ARG A 94 -6.40 -20.12 2.75
N LEU A 95 -6.60 -21.42 2.60
CA LEU A 95 -6.45 -22.17 1.35
C LEU A 95 -7.60 -23.15 1.21
N ARG A 96 -8.02 -23.38 -0.03
CA ARG A 96 -8.92 -24.51 -0.35
C ARG A 96 -8.16 -25.82 -0.26
N ILE A 97 -8.64 -26.75 0.57
CA ILE A 97 -8.09 -28.11 0.70
C ILE A 97 -9.13 -29.12 0.23
N THR A 98 -8.73 -30.04 -0.65
CA THR A 98 -9.59 -31.11 -1.19
C THR A 98 -8.82 -32.42 -1.23
N GLU A 99 -9.50 -33.55 -1.00
CA GLU A 99 -8.89 -34.87 -1.18
C GLU A 99 -8.58 -35.15 -2.66
N ARG A 100 -9.46 -34.72 -3.55
CA ARG A 100 -9.34 -34.87 -5.01
C ARG A 100 -9.89 -33.60 -5.69
N PRO A 101 -9.43 -33.26 -6.90
CA PRO A 101 -9.85 -32.03 -7.60
C PRO A 101 -11.37 -31.85 -7.74
N ALA A 102 -12.14 -32.92 -7.90
CA ALA A 102 -13.60 -32.90 -8.06
C ALA A 102 -14.37 -33.18 -6.76
N ALA A 103 -13.69 -33.46 -5.63
CA ALA A 103 -14.36 -33.68 -4.35
C ALA A 103 -14.80 -32.39 -3.70
N PRO A 104 -15.85 -32.42 -2.87
CA PRO A 104 -16.17 -31.29 -2.00
C PRO A 104 -14.94 -30.88 -1.17
N PRO A 105 -14.70 -29.59 -0.94
CA PRO A 105 -13.55 -29.15 -0.17
C PRO A 105 -13.71 -29.54 1.30
N LEU A 106 -12.63 -30.06 1.90
CA LEU A 106 -12.50 -30.21 3.34
C LEU A 106 -12.34 -28.86 4.04
N VAL A 107 -11.66 -27.92 3.37
CA VAL A 107 -11.53 -26.52 3.81
C VAL A 107 -11.84 -25.61 2.65
N VAL A 108 -12.73 -24.66 2.86
CA VAL A 108 -13.10 -23.62 1.90
C VAL A 108 -12.21 -22.41 2.11
N ASP A 109 -11.74 -21.83 1.00
CA ASP A 109 -10.97 -20.59 1.05
C ASP A 109 -11.83 -19.44 1.60
N TRP A 110 -11.29 -18.63 2.49
CA TRP A 110 -11.97 -17.48 3.10
C TRP A 110 -12.46 -16.46 2.07
N ARG A 111 -11.83 -16.42 0.89
CA ARG A 111 -12.18 -15.53 -0.24
C ARG A 111 -13.39 -16.01 -1.03
N ALA A 112 -13.77 -17.27 -0.91
CA ALA A 112 -14.91 -17.84 -1.63
C ALA A 112 -16.23 -17.13 -1.27
N PRO A 113 -17.21 -17.06 -2.19
CA PRO A 113 -18.48 -16.39 -1.93
C PRO A 113 -19.23 -16.89 -0.69
N VAL A 114 -19.27 -18.21 -0.45
CA VAL A 114 -19.92 -18.82 0.73
C VAL A 114 -19.28 -18.37 2.05
N SER A 115 -17.98 -18.08 2.05
CA SER A 115 -17.25 -17.64 3.23
C SER A 115 -17.66 -16.23 3.69
N ARG A 116 -18.33 -15.43 2.86
CA ARG A 116 -18.82 -14.10 3.22
C ARG A 116 -19.76 -14.16 4.43
N ALA A 117 -20.62 -15.17 4.51
CA ALA A 117 -21.53 -15.34 5.61
C ALA A 117 -20.83 -15.51 6.98
N PHE A 118 -19.58 -16.00 7.00
CA PHE A 118 -18.80 -16.06 8.24
C PHE A 118 -18.50 -14.68 8.84
N TYR A 119 -18.36 -13.67 8.01
CA TYR A 119 -18.04 -12.30 8.43
C TYR A 119 -19.29 -11.45 8.60
N GLN A 120 -20.30 -11.64 7.75
CA GLN A 120 -21.48 -10.77 7.65
C GLN A 120 -22.67 -11.24 8.45
N ALA A 121 -22.85 -12.56 8.64
CA ALA A 121 -24.00 -13.09 9.36
C ALA A 121 -24.06 -12.57 10.81
N SER A 122 -25.25 -12.22 11.25
CA SER A 122 -25.51 -11.70 12.59
C SER A 122 -26.84 -12.23 13.12
N ALA A 123 -27.12 -12.07 14.41
CA ALA A 123 -28.40 -12.44 14.98
C ALA A 123 -29.61 -11.71 14.36
N ARG A 124 -29.38 -10.51 13.76
CA ARG A 124 -30.43 -9.74 13.03
C ARG A 124 -30.57 -10.16 11.56
N ASP A 125 -29.48 -10.58 10.96
CA ASP A 125 -29.42 -11.08 9.58
C ASP A 125 -28.55 -12.33 9.53
N PRO A 126 -29.12 -13.51 9.80
CA PRO A 126 -28.37 -14.77 9.84
C PRO A 126 -27.82 -15.24 8.49
N GLN A 127 -28.32 -14.73 7.38
CA GLN A 127 -27.93 -15.13 6.01
C GLN A 127 -28.01 -16.66 5.79
N GLY A 128 -28.97 -17.31 6.44
CA GLY A 128 -29.15 -18.77 6.39
C GLY A 128 -28.21 -19.59 7.25
N VAL A 129 -27.31 -18.95 8.01
CA VAL A 129 -26.40 -19.61 8.94
C VAL A 129 -27.10 -19.94 10.24
N ALA A 130 -27.09 -21.21 10.64
CA ALA A 130 -27.62 -21.65 11.93
C ALA A 130 -26.56 -21.53 13.03
N VAL A 131 -25.34 -21.97 12.75
CA VAL A 131 -24.21 -21.91 13.71
C VAL A 131 -22.96 -21.42 13.03
N ARG A 132 -22.31 -20.45 13.64
CA ARG A 132 -20.97 -20.01 13.31
C ARG A 132 -20.02 -20.47 14.40
N ARG A 133 -19.05 -21.33 14.06
CA ARG A 133 -18.01 -21.83 14.96
C ARG A 133 -16.69 -21.14 14.69
N ARG A 134 -16.02 -20.69 15.76
CA ARG A 134 -14.66 -20.14 15.72
C ARG A 134 -13.73 -21.08 16.47
N PHE A 135 -12.54 -21.33 15.94
CA PHE A 135 -11.55 -22.22 16.51
C PHE A 135 -10.48 -21.49 17.28
N GLY A 136 -10.13 -21.98 18.48
CA GLY A 136 -9.03 -21.49 19.29
C GLY A 136 -7.80 -22.38 19.12
N TRP A 137 -6.67 -21.77 18.79
CA TRP A 137 -5.39 -22.42 18.59
C TRP A 137 -4.38 -21.97 19.66
N ALA A 138 -3.44 -22.85 20.03
CA ALA A 138 -2.37 -22.53 20.96
C ALA A 138 -1.53 -21.34 20.43
N PRO A 139 -0.99 -20.49 21.32
CA PRO A 139 -0.08 -19.43 20.92
C PRO A 139 1.14 -19.98 20.18
N GLY A 140 1.47 -19.40 19.01
CA GLY A 140 2.60 -19.85 18.20
C GLY A 140 2.40 -21.22 17.53
N SER A 141 1.15 -21.69 17.38
CA SER A 141 0.82 -22.95 16.70
C SER A 141 1.40 -22.98 15.30
N THR A 142 2.07 -24.06 14.97
CA THR A 142 2.55 -24.42 13.63
C THR A 142 1.51 -25.22 12.85
N GLY A 143 0.29 -25.36 13.37
CA GLY A 143 -0.79 -26.12 12.74
C GLY A 143 -0.76 -27.61 13.12
N GLU A 144 -0.20 -27.96 14.26
CA GLU A 144 -0.33 -29.33 14.78
C GLU A 144 -1.73 -29.55 15.36
N THR A 145 -2.31 -30.73 15.18
CA THR A 145 -3.67 -31.06 15.63
C THR A 145 -3.84 -30.91 17.13
N ALA A 146 -2.78 -31.18 17.91
CA ALA A 146 -2.77 -30.98 19.36
C ALA A 146 -2.96 -29.52 19.78
N ASP A 147 -2.57 -28.57 18.91
CA ASP A 147 -2.66 -27.13 19.16
C ASP A 147 -4.09 -26.59 19.04
N LEU A 148 -5.03 -27.36 18.51
CA LEU A 148 -6.46 -27.01 18.52
C LEU A 148 -6.99 -27.14 19.94
N THR A 149 -7.06 -26.02 20.66
CA THR A 149 -7.36 -25.97 22.11
C THR A 149 -8.85 -25.92 22.44
N GLY A 150 -9.68 -25.46 21.48
CA GLY A 150 -11.11 -25.35 21.70
C GLY A 150 -11.85 -24.67 20.55
N PHE A 151 -13.12 -24.44 20.74
CA PHE A 151 -13.96 -23.69 19.81
C PHE A 151 -15.06 -22.93 20.54
N GLU A 152 -15.65 -21.96 19.86
CA GLU A 152 -16.77 -21.16 20.34
C GLU A 152 -17.87 -21.17 19.28
N ASP A 153 -19.11 -21.57 19.69
CA ASP A 153 -20.28 -21.61 18.82
C ASP A 153 -21.16 -20.39 19.05
N GLU A 154 -21.56 -19.75 17.97
CA GLU A 154 -22.53 -18.67 17.93
C GLU A 154 -23.76 -19.12 17.14
N HIS A 155 -24.90 -19.23 17.83
CA HIS A 155 -26.18 -19.61 17.21
C HIS A 155 -26.86 -18.37 16.67
N LEU A 156 -27.19 -18.34 15.37
CA LEU A 156 -27.74 -17.18 14.66
C LEU A 156 -29.20 -17.38 14.22
N GLY A 157 -29.70 -18.63 14.16
CA GLY A 157 -30.90 -19.03 13.45
C GLY A 157 -32.24 -18.90 14.17
N ASP A 158 -32.31 -18.74 15.48
CA ASP A 158 -33.58 -18.81 16.24
C ASP A 158 -33.73 -17.61 17.17
N GLY A 159 -33.91 -16.41 16.72
CA GLY A 159 -34.43 -15.27 17.50
C GLY A 159 -34.19 -15.26 19.04
N ALA A 160 -33.35 -16.13 19.54
CA ALA A 160 -33.05 -16.33 20.94
C ALA A 160 -32.17 -15.19 21.45
N GLU A 161 -32.75 -14.29 22.21
CA GLU A 161 -32.01 -13.42 23.13
C GLU A 161 -31.01 -14.27 23.93
N PRO A 162 -29.76 -13.84 24.03
CA PRO A 162 -28.79 -14.56 24.87
C PRO A 162 -29.29 -14.62 26.30
N PRO A 163 -29.29 -15.79 26.96
CA PRO A 163 -29.73 -15.92 28.31
C PRO A 163 -28.82 -15.11 29.25
N GLY A 164 -29.30 -13.96 29.73
CA GLY A 164 -28.62 -13.13 30.72
C GLY A 164 -28.56 -11.63 30.43
N ALA A 165 -29.15 -11.12 29.37
CA ALA A 165 -29.29 -9.67 29.18
C ALA A 165 -30.55 -9.17 29.88
N GLY A 166 -30.40 -8.69 31.12
CA GLY A 166 -31.43 -7.86 31.79
C GLY A 166 -31.55 -6.53 31.03
N PRO A 167 -32.73 -5.85 31.08
CA PRO A 167 -32.95 -4.59 30.39
C PRO A 167 -32.03 -3.51 30.97
N SER A 168 -31.04 -3.07 30.18
CA SER A 168 -30.27 -1.86 30.48
C SER A 168 -31.09 -0.65 30.05
N GLU A 169 -31.48 0.18 30.99
CA GLU A 169 -32.28 1.41 30.81
C GLU A 169 -31.50 2.59 30.25
N ASP A 170 -30.41 2.39 29.52
CA ASP A 170 -29.70 3.46 28.83
C ASP A 170 -29.74 3.24 27.31
N GLY A 171 -30.45 4.11 26.62
CA GLY A 171 -30.74 4.12 25.17
C GLY A 171 -29.55 4.35 24.25
N SER A 172 -28.38 3.75 24.51
CA SER A 172 -27.27 3.65 23.59
C SER A 172 -27.32 2.28 22.88
N GLY A 173 -27.92 2.25 21.70
CA GLY A 173 -27.96 1.08 20.83
C GLY A 173 -26.56 0.57 20.49
N VAL A 174 -26.03 -0.32 21.31
CA VAL A 174 -24.84 -1.10 20.99
C VAL A 174 -25.28 -2.16 20.00
N GLY A 175 -24.78 -2.03 18.75
CA GLY A 175 -25.09 -2.95 17.66
C GLY A 175 -24.80 -4.40 18.04
N ALA A 176 -25.72 -5.30 17.66
CA ALA A 176 -25.59 -6.74 17.82
C ALA A 176 -24.38 -7.25 17.03
N GLY A 177 -23.28 -7.47 17.72
CA GLY A 177 -21.96 -7.85 17.21
C GLY A 177 -20.85 -7.56 18.23
N ALA A 178 -21.22 -7.14 19.45
CA ALA A 178 -20.25 -6.87 20.51
C ALA A 178 -19.42 -8.13 20.80
N LEU A 179 -18.10 -8.01 20.58
CA LEU A 179 -17.14 -9.04 20.96
C LEU A 179 -17.32 -9.41 22.43
N ARG A 180 -17.47 -10.70 22.73
CA ARG A 180 -17.47 -11.15 24.13
C ARG A 180 -16.08 -10.88 24.70
N PRO A 181 -15.95 -10.22 25.86
CA PRO A 181 -14.65 -9.87 26.44
C PRO A 181 -13.70 -11.07 26.62
N ASP A 182 -14.24 -12.26 26.83
CA ASP A 182 -13.47 -13.51 27.05
C ASP A 182 -13.49 -14.45 25.84
N GLY A 183 -14.01 -14.00 24.69
CA GLY A 183 -14.15 -14.81 23.49
C GLY A 183 -12.83 -15.09 22.76
N ILE A 184 -12.85 -16.09 21.86
CA ILE A 184 -11.66 -16.46 21.04
C ILE A 184 -11.16 -15.27 20.24
N VAL A 185 -12.05 -14.45 19.67
CA VAL A 185 -11.67 -13.26 18.87
C VAL A 185 -10.98 -12.21 19.74
N ALA A 186 -11.50 -11.95 20.96
CA ALA A 186 -10.90 -10.99 21.87
C ALA A 186 -9.48 -11.44 22.26
N ARG A 187 -9.32 -12.70 22.64
CA ARG A 187 -8.01 -13.29 22.98
C ARG A 187 -7.03 -13.27 21.82
N GLU A 188 -7.48 -13.47 20.58
CA GLU A 188 -6.61 -13.38 19.38
C GLU A 188 -6.17 -11.93 19.12
N LEU A 189 -7.05 -10.95 19.34
CA LEU A 189 -6.74 -9.52 19.19
C LEU A 189 -5.78 -9.01 20.29
N GLU A 190 -5.84 -9.60 21.48
CA GLU A 190 -5.03 -9.24 22.65
C GLU A 190 -3.65 -9.91 22.70
N ARG A 191 -3.38 -10.88 21.82
CA ARG A 191 -2.09 -11.59 21.82
C ARG A 191 -0.90 -10.65 21.65
N PRO A 192 0.15 -10.76 22.50
CA PRO A 192 1.38 -10.01 22.37
C PRO A 192 2.01 -10.22 20.98
N ARG A 193 2.60 -9.17 20.42
CA ARG A 193 3.15 -9.17 19.07
C ARG A 193 4.65 -8.91 19.08
N VAL A 194 5.40 -9.97 18.82
CA VAL A 194 6.84 -9.89 18.55
C VAL A 194 7.03 -10.44 17.14
N GLY A 195 7.67 -9.67 16.24
CA GLY A 195 7.93 -10.07 14.87
C GLY A 195 7.02 -9.42 13.82
N PRO A 196 6.95 -10.02 12.60
CA PRO A 196 6.18 -9.50 11.47
C PRO A 196 4.67 -9.45 11.74
N MET A 197 3.96 -8.65 10.94
CA MET A 197 2.50 -8.57 10.98
C MET A 197 1.87 -9.92 10.63
N ARG A 198 0.88 -10.34 11.44
CA ARG A 198 0.07 -11.52 11.16
C ARG A 198 -1.16 -11.16 10.33
N ASP A 199 -1.65 -12.12 9.55
CA ASP A 199 -2.93 -11.97 8.85
C ASP A 199 -4.10 -11.90 9.85
N ILE A 200 -5.20 -11.29 9.41
CA ILE A 200 -6.42 -11.13 10.23
C ILE A 200 -7.62 -11.89 9.64
N ALA A 201 -7.42 -12.88 8.78
CA ALA A 201 -8.52 -13.59 8.11
C ALA A 201 -9.55 -14.14 9.10
N ALA A 202 -9.12 -14.57 10.28
CA ALA A 202 -10.00 -15.06 11.35
C ALA A 202 -10.79 -13.97 12.07
N THR A 203 -10.38 -12.71 11.99
CA THR A 203 -10.87 -11.59 12.83
C THR A 203 -11.40 -10.40 12.02
N ILE A 204 -11.52 -10.53 10.70
CA ILE A 204 -12.11 -9.51 9.82
C ILE A 204 -13.53 -9.20 10.30
N GLN A 205 -13.85 -7.91 10.43
CA GLN A 205 -15.15 -7.42 10.82
C GLN A 205 -16.04 -7.15 9.59
N PRO A 206 -17.39 -7.10 9.73
CA PRO A 206 -18.29 -6.89 8.59
C PRO A 206 -17.93 -5.67 7.73
N GLU A 207 -17.68 -4.52 8.34
CA GLU A 207 -17.30 -3.28 7.64
C GLU A 207 -15.98 -3.42 6.86
N GLN A 208 -15.04 -4.19 7.42
CA GLN A 208 -13.77 -4.50 6.77
C GLN A 208 -13.96 -5.48 5.60
N ASP A 209 -14.82 -6.49 5.75
CA ASP A 209 -15.11 -7.48 4.70
C ASP A 209 -15.74 -6.85 3.47
N ASP A 210 -16.64 -5.88 3.64
CA ASP A 210 -17.23 -5.13 2.53
C ASP A 210 -16.15 -4.38 1.72
N LEU A 211 -15.19 -3.76 2.40
CA LEU A 211 -14.06 -3.10 1.75
C LEU A 211 -13.13 -4.09 1.04
N VAL A 212 -12.84 -5.22 1.68
CA VAL A 212 -12.01 -6.29 1.11
C VAL A 212 -12.63 -6.82 -0.18
N ARG A 213 -13.96 -7.01 -0.20
CA ARG A 213 -14.70 -7.63 -1.32
C ARG A 213 -15.21 -6.63 -2.35
N ALA A 214 -15.00 -5.32 -2.19
CA ALA A 214 -15.38 -4.34 -3.20
C ALA A 214 -14.75 -4.66 -4.57
N ALA A 215 -15.45 -4.38 -5.67
CA ALA A 215 -15.06 -4.79 -7.01
C ALA A 215 -13.69 -4.24 -7.44
N LEU A 216 -12.99 -4.94 -8.34
CA LEU A 216 -11.68 -4.49 -8.86
C LEU A 216 -11.78 -3.14 -9.58
N ALA A 217 -12.92 -2.83 -10.20
CA ALA A 217 -13.11 -1.55 -10.89
C ALA A 217 -13.19 -0.36 -9.93
N ASP A 218 -13.58 -0.61 -8.67
CA ASP A 218 -13.81 0.43 -7.67
C ASP A 218 -12.50 0.79 -6.98
N SER A 219 -12.10 2.04 -7.14
CA SER A 219 -11.07 2.62 -6.28
C SER A 219 -11.67 2.99 -4.94
N VAL A 220 -11.01 2.59 -3.86
CA VAL A 220 -11.49 2.80 -2.48
C VAL A 220 -10.46 3.57 -1.68
N CYS A 221 -10.91 4.58 -0.93
CA CYS A 221 -10.11 5.31 0.04
C CYS A 221 -10.60 4.97 1.46
N VAL A 222 -9.71 4.48 2.31
CA VAL A 222 -10.01 4.14 3.70
C VAL A 222 -9.38 5.15 4.63
N GLN A 223 -10.20 6.00 5.26
CA GLN A 223 -9.81 6.81 6.40
C GLN A 223 -9.88 5.91 7.64
N GLY A 224 -8.74 5.42 8.10
CA GLY A 224 -8.69 4.51 9.24
C GLY A 224 -8.04 5.15 10.46
N ALA A 225 -8.79 5.26 11.56
CA ALA A 225 -8.25 5.66 12.84
C ALA A 225 -7.19 4.65 13.34
N PRO A 226 -6.37 5.00 14.34
CA PRO A 226 -5.36 4.09 14.90
C PRO A 226 -5.97 2.77 15.37
N GLY A 227 -5.33 1.65 15.03
CA GLY A 227 -5.77 0.32 15.46
C GLY A 227 -7.02 -0.24 14.76
N THR A 228 -7.57 0.43 13.73
CA THR A 228 -8.75 -0.05 12.98
C THR A 228 -8.43 -1.14 11.96
N GLY A 229 -7.14 -1.49 11.77
CA GLY A 229 -6.72 -2.53 10.84
C GLY A 229 -6.70 -2.11 9.36
N LYS A 230 -6.64 -0.81 9.04
CA LYS A 230 -6.60 -0.31 7.65
C LYS A 230 -5.59 -1.03 6.75
N THR A 231 -4.34 -1.20 7.22
CA THR A 231 -3.28 -1.92 6.49
C THR A 231 -3.68 -3.37 6.21
N ALA A 232 -4.21 -4.05 7.22
CA ALA A 232 -4.68 -5.43 7.06
C ALA A 232 -5.82 -5.52 6.03
N VAL A 233 -6.78 -4.59 6.06
CA VAL A 233 -7.85 -4.49 5.05
C VAL A 233 -7.26 -4.36 3.65
N GLY A 234 -6.27 -3.49 3.46
CA GLY A 234 -5.62 -3.31 2.15
C GLY A 234 -4.92 -4.58 1.64
N LEU A 235 -4.19 -5.28 2.51
CA LEU A 235 -3.50 -6.52 2.17
C LEU A 235 -4.47 -7.66 1.87
N HIS A 236 -5.55 -7.80 2.67
CA HIS A 236 -6.59 -8.80 2.44
C HIS A 236 -7.38 -8.49 1.16
N ARG A 237 -7.66 -7.20 0.86
CA ARG A 237 -8.23 -6.81 -0.43
C ARG A 237 -7.33 -7.18 -1.59
N ALA A 238 -6.01 -6.96 -1.48
CA ALA A 238 -5.05 -7.38 -2.49
C ALA A 238 -5.13 -8.90 -2.74
N ALA A 239 -5.13 -9.70 -1.68
CA ALA A 239 -5.27 -11.16 -1.76
C ALA A 239 -6.63 -11.57 -2.36
N TYR A 240 -7.73 -10.91 -1.98
CA TYR A 240 -9.06 -11.16 -2.54
C TYR A 240 -9.13 -10.85 -4.04
N LEU A 241 -8.56 -9.73 -4.47
CA LEU A 241 -8.54 -9.33 -5.88
C LEU A 241 -7.68 -10.27 -6.73
N LEU A 242 -6.55 -10.74 -6.22
CA LEU A 242 -5.72 -11.76 -6.88
C LEU A 242 -6.47 -13.08 -7.05
N TYR A 243 -7.20 -13.51 -6.03
CA TYR A 243 -8.03 -14.70 -6.07
C TYR A 243 -9.19 -14.58 -7.08
N THR A 244 -9.90 -13.46 -7.10
CA THR A 244 -11.08 -13.26 -7.95
C THR A 244 -10.75 -12.87 -9.39
N HIS A 245 -9.62 -12.22 -9.63
CA HIS A 245 -9.19 -11.73 -10.94
C HIS A 245 -7.78 -12.19 -11.36
N PRO A 246 -7.43 -13.50 -11.22
CA PRO A 246 -6.06 -13.98 -11.36
C PRO A 246 -5.47 -13.66 -12.74
N LYS A 247 -6.20 -13.93 -13.84
CA LYS A 247 -5.71 -13.70 -15.21
C LYS A 247 -5.39 -12.23 -15.49
N ARG A 248 -6.19 -11.31 -14.95
CA ARG A 248 -6.01 -9.87 -15.17
C ARG A 248 -4.83 -9.34 -14.36
N LEU A 249 -4.74 -9.68 -13.09
CA LEU A 249 -3.71 -9.17 -12.19
C LEU A 249 -2.36 -9.87 -12.36
N GLN A 250 -2.32 -11.13 -12.79
CA GLN A 250 -1.06 -11.78 -13.19
C GLN A 250 -0.42 -11.12 -14.42
N ARG A 251 -1.22 -10.62 -15.37
CA ARG A 251 -0.71 -9.92 -16.57
C ARG A 251 -0.35 -8.48 -16.33
N ALA A 252 -1.16 -7.77 -15.55
CA ALA A 252 -1.01 -6.34 -15.33
C ALA A 252 -0.23 -6.00 -14.04
N GLY A 253 0.00 -6.98 -13.17
CA GLY A 253 0.67 -6.79 -11.88
C GLY A 253 -0.20 -6.17 -10.80
N LEU A 254 0.17 -6.44 -9.55
CA LEU A 254 -0.33 -5.77 -8.35
C LEU A 254 0.86 -5.20 -7.58
N LEU A 255 0.77 -3.94 -7.18
CA LEU A 255 1.81 -3.23 -6.44
C LEU A 255 1.28 -2.80 -5.06
N ILE A 256 2.08 -3.03 -4.03
CA ILE A 256 1.85 -2.48 -2.69
C ILE A 256 2.90 -1.43 -2.40
N LEU A 257 2.46 -0.22 -2.11
CA LEU A 257 3.31 0.90 -1.73
C LEU A 257 3.21 1.15 -0.23
N GLY A 258 4.34 1.00 0.46
CA GLY A 258 4.48 1.33 1.87
C GLY A 258 5.31 2.60 2.11
N PRO A 259 5.21 3.19 3.32
CA PRO A 259 5.90 4.45 3.64
C PRO A 259 7.43 4.31 3.73
N ASN A 260 7.93 3.16 4.13
CA ASN A 260 9.36 2.89 4.29
C ASN A 260 9.66 1.39 4.25
N ARG A 261 10.95 1.03 4.17
CA ARG A 261 11.41 -0.37 4.08
C ARG A 261 11.17 -1.18 5.36
N THR A 262 11.22 -0.55 6.53
CA THR A 262 10.91 -1.21 7.82
C THR A 262 9.46 -1.66 7.86
N PHE A 263 8.54 -0.79 7.42
CA PHE A 263 7.14 -1.14 7.28
C PHE A 263 6.91 -2.29 6.28
N LEU A 264 7.59 -2.25 5.13
CA LEU A 264 7.49 -3.32 4.14
C LEU A 264 7.99 -4.66 4.70
N ALA A 265 9.09 -4.66 5.45
CA ALA A 265 9.56 -5.85 6.15
C ALA A 265 8.55 -6.37 7.19
N TYR A 266 7.87 -5.46 7.89
CA TYR A 266 6.83 -5.81 8.87
C TYR A 266 5.62 -6.50 8.24
N ILE A 267 5.18 -6.09 7.03
CA ILE A 267 4.01 -6.66 6.33
C ILE A 267 4.36 -7.81 5.39
N SER A 268 5.64 -8.12 5.21
CA SER A 268 6.14 -9.03 4.15
C SER A 268 5.55 -10.44 4.18
N GLU A 269 5.19 -10.93 5.36
CA GLU A 269 4.69 -12.29 5.56
C GLU A 269 3.16 -12.41 5.43
N VAL A 270 2.42 -11.30 5.39
CA VAL A 270 0.95 -11.34 5.37
C VAL A 270 0.39 -11.97 4.11
N LEU A 271 0.87 -11.53 2.93
CA LEU A 271 0.38 -12.09 1.66
C LEU A 271 0.77 -13.55 1.44
N PRO A 272 2.01 -13.97 1.72
CA PRO A 272 2.35 -15.40 1.72
C PRO A 272 1.47 -16.24 2.65
N ALA A 273 1.15 -15.73 3.86
CA ALA A 273 0.23 -16.41 4.78
C ALA A 273 -1.20 -16.53 4.23
N LEU A 274 -1.60 -15.63 3.33
CA LEU A 274 -2.89 -15.65 2.62
C LEU A 274 -2.84 -16.46 1.31
N GLY A 275 -1.73 -17.12 1.00
CA GLY A 275 -1.55 -17.92 -0.21
C GLY A 275 -1.12 -17.15 -1.45
N GLU A 276 -0.72 -15.88 -1.31
CA GLU A 276 -0.33 -15.02 -2.43
C GLU A 276 1.18 -14.72 -2.39
N SER A 277 1.93 -15.36 -3.27
CA SER A 277 3.38 -15.14 -3.43
C SER A 277 3.68 -14.30 -4.67
N GLY A 278 4.80 -13.58 -4.66
CA GLY A 278 5.29 -12.82 -5.81
C GLY A 278 4.62 -11.46 -6.04
N VAL A 279 3.88 -10.94 -5.07
CA VAL A 279 3.35 -9.58 -5.10
C VAL A 279 4.47 -8.57 -4.87
N ARG A 280 4.57 -7.58 -5.76
CA ARG A 280 5.58 -6.52 -5.64
C ARG A 280 5.24 -5.59 -4.47
N GLN A 281 6.16 -5.48 -3.53
CA GLN A 281 6.10 -4.55 -2.41
C GLN A 281 7.27 -3.58 -2.52
N SER A 282 7.00 -2.27 -2.48
CA SER A 282 8.03 -1.24 -2.69
C SER A 282 7.69 0.04 -1.94
N THR A 283 8.68 0.89 -1.72
CA THR A 283 8.41 2.31 -1.44
C THR A 283 8.18 3.04 -2.75
N LEU A 284 7.48 4.17 -2.71
CA LEU A 284 7.32 4.97 -3.93
C LEU A 284 8.68 5.43 -4.47
N LEU A 285 9.59 5.83 -3.57
CA LEU A 285 10.91 6.27 -3.97
C LEU A 285 11.70 5.16 -4.69
N ASP A 286 11.68 3.92 -4.18
CA ASP A 286 12.34 2.79 -4.83
C ASP A 286 11.69 2.46 -6.20
N GLU A 287 10.38 2.68 -6.33
CA GLU A 287 9.64 2.42 -7.57
C GLU A 287 9.95 3.42 -8.68
N ILE A 288 10.20 4.69 -8.32
CA ILE A 288 10.49 5.76 -9.28
C ILE A 288 12.00 6.03 -9.45
N ALA A 289 12.85 5.47 -8.59
CA ALA A 289 14.27 5.78 -8.55
C ALA A 289 15.01 5.33 -9.82
N ARG A 290 15.45 6.29 -10.60
CA ARG A 290 16.35 6.09 -11.77
C ARG A 290 17.80 6.33 -11.40
N HIS A 291 18.03 7.04 -10.30
CA HIS A 291 19.35 7.41 -9.79
C HIS A 291 19.39 7.24 -8.26
N PRO A 292 20.56 7.02 -7.68
CA PRO A 292 20.69 7.01 -6.24
C PRO A 292 20.45 8.43 -5.68
N VAL A 293 19.83 8.51 -4.50
CA VAL A 293 19.72 9.76 -3.75
C VAL A 293 21.09 10.10 -3.16
N THR A 294 21.68 11.20 -3.62
CA THR A 294 23.02 11.67 -3.18
C THR A 294 23.03 13.14 -2.79
N GLY A 295 21.93 13.84 -3.07
CA GLY A 295 21.67 15.23 -2.69
C GLY A 295 20.64 15.34 -1.57
N THR A 296 20.59 16.50 -0.92
CA THR A 296 19.57 16.85 0.08
C THR A 296 19.09 18.26 -0.20
N ASP A 297 17.78 18.48 -0.17
CA ASP A 297 17.16 19.78 -0.30
C ASP A 297 16.86 20.39 1.09
N PRO A 298 16.93 21.71 1.24
CA PRO A 298 16.29 22.41 2.35
C PRO A 298 14.77 22.09 2.35
N VAL A 299 14.16 22.03 3.53
CA VAL A 299 12.73 21.68 3.67
C VAL A 299 11.81 22.55 2.78
N PRO A 300 11.97 23.89 2.70
CA PRO A 300 11.14 24.72 1.82
C PRO A 300 11.31 24.38 0.33
N THR A 301 12.55 24.10 -0.10
CA THR A 301 12.85 23.72 -1.48
C THR A 301 12.25 22.34 -1.82
N ALA A 302 12.37 21.40 -0.91
CA ALA A 302 11.73 20.08 -1.07
C ALA A 302 10.21 20.22 -1.18
N ALA A 303 9.57 21.00 -0.30
CA ALA A 303 8.14 21.25 -0.34
C ALA A 303 7.69 21.87 -1.68
N LEU A 304 8.47 22.80 -2.21
CA LEU A 304 8.20 23.43 -3.50
C LEU A 304 8.33 22.44 -4.66
N LYS A 305 9.32 21.55 -4.65
CA LYS A 305 9.49 20.48 -5.66
C LYS A 305 8.32 19.48 -5.63
N HIS A 306 7.66 19.31 -4.49
CA HIS A 306 6.49 18.46 -4.31
C HIS A 306 5.15 19.18 -4.62
N ASP A 307 5.17 20.49 -4.90
CA ASP A 307 3.99 21.31 -5.24
C ASP A 307 3.40 20.91 -6.62
N PRO A 308 2.08 20.79 -6.76
CA PRO A 308 1.44 20.41 -8.02
C PRO A 308 1.71 21.37 -9.18
N ARG A 309 2.06 22.66 -8.92
CA ARG A 309 2.45 23.63 -9.94
C ARG A 309 3.69 23.19 -10.71
N MET A 310 4.56 22.38 -10.08
CA MET A 310 5.76 21.86 -10.74
C MET A 310 5.45 20.97 -11.95
N ALA A 311 4.32 20.29 -11.98
CA ALA A 311 3.91 19.50 -13.13
C ALA A 311 3.81 20.36 -14.41
N GLU A 312 3.22 21.56 -14.30
CA GLU A 312 3.10 22.49 -15.42
C GLU A 312 4.44 23.17 -15.74
N VAL A 313 5.24 23.51 -14.73
CA VAL A 313 6.61 24.05 -14.95
C VAL A 313 7.45 23.06 -15.75
N LEU A 314 7.45 21.81 -15.37
CA LEU A 314 8.19 20.74 -16.07
C LEU A 314 7.66 20.50 -17.50
N ARG A 315 6.33 20.51 -17.68
CA ARG A 315 5.70 20.41 -18.98
C ARG A 315 6.17 21.55 -19.90
N ARG A 316 6.14 22.77 -19.43
CA ARG A 316 6.61 23.93 -20.20
C ARG A 316 8.09 23.84 -20.52
N ALA A 317 8.94 23.45 -19.55
CA ALA A 317 10.37 23.27 -19.75
C ALA A 317 10.64 22.22 -20.82
N LEU A 318 9.97 21.07 -20.77
CA LEU A 318 10.11 19.99 -21.75
C LEU A 318 9.69 20.45 -23.16
N TYR A 319 8.50 21.03 -23.29
CA TYR A 319 7.97 21.43 -24.59
C TYR A 319 8.59 22.73 -25.14
N ALA A 320 9.41 23.44 -24.36
CA ALA A 320 10.24 24.55 -24.86
C ALA A 320 11.32 24.08 -25.86
N HIS A 321 11.67 22.78 -25.83
CA HIS A 321 12.56 22.19 -26.83
C HIS A 321 11.91 21.96 -28.20
N VAL A 322 10.58 22.03 -28.29
CA VAL A 322 9.85 21.90 -29.53
C VAL A 322 9.67 23.27 -30.18
N GLY A 323 10.27 23.48 -31.31
CA GLY A 323 10.23 24.76 -32.01
C GLY A 323 10.25 24.63 -33.50
N THR A 324 10.09 25.77 -34.18
CA THR A 324 10.15 25.89 -35.62
C THR A 324 11.27 26.81 -36.09
N ASP A 325 12.11 27.25 -35.13
CA ASP A 325 13.23 28.13 -35.41
C ASP A 325 14.31 27.37 -36.19
N GLY A 326 14.86 27.97 -37.24
CA GLY A 326 15.87 27.34 -38.09
C GLY A 326 15.33 26.24 -39.03
N VAL A 327 14.00 26.07 -39.14
CA VAL A 327 13.41 25.14 -40.10
C VAL A 327 13.76 25.56 -41.52
N SER A 328 14.28 24.61 -42.29
CA SER A 328 14.58 24.78 -43.74
C SER A 328 13.77 23.79 -44.57
N ASP A 329 13.81 24.01 -45.90
CA ASP A 329 13.18 23.07 -46.81
C ASP A 329 13.81 21.69 -46.70
N LEU A 330 12.97 20.69 -46.39
CA LEU A 330 13.41 19.30 -46.32
C LEU A 330 13.48 18.71 -47.72
N ALA A 331 14.66 18.22 -48.12
CA ALA A 331 14.89 17.53 -49.39
C ALA A 331 15.40 16.11 -49.13
N VAL A 332 14.57 15.10 -49.37
CA VAL A 332 14.91 13.68 -49.18
C VAL A 332 15.26 13.04 -50.53
N PRO A 333 16.49 12.52 -50.71
CA PRO A 333 16.90 11.85 -51.94
C PRO A 333 16.23 10.48 -52.10
N ASP A 334 15.86 10.13 -53.33
CA ASP A 334 15.23 8.87 -53.69
C ASP A 334 15.68 8.50 -55.15
N GLY A 335 16.82 7.81 -55.27
CA GLY A 335 17.47 7.57 -56.55
C GLY A 335 17.88 8.87 -57.21
N SER A 336 17.40 9.10 -58.41
CA SER A 336 17.62 10.35 -59.16
C SER A 336 16.72 11.50 -58.78
N TYR A 337 15.74 11.27 -57.90
CA TYR A 337 14.78 12.27 -57.44
C TYR A 337 15.13 12.82 -56.07
N ARG A 338 14.59 14.02 -55.76
CA ARG A 338 14.60 14.63 -54.41
C ARG A 338 13.20 15.13 -54.13
N TRP A 339 12.55 14.46 -53.17
CA TRP A 339 11.23 14.86 -52.67
C TRP A 339 11.39 16.00 -51.66
N ARG A 340 10.63 17.08 -51.87
CA ARG A 340 10.76 18.30 -51.04
C ARG A 340 9.49 18.59 -50.28
N VAL A 341 9.65 18.92 -48.98
CA VAL A 341 8.63 19.53 -48.14
C VAL A 341 9.13 20.93 -47.78
N ARG A 342 8.33 21.94 -48.05
CA ARG A 342 8.75 23.35 -47.79
C ARG A 342 8.82 23.60 -46.29
N ALA A 343 9.68 24.51 -45.85
CA ALA A 343 9.86 24.92 -44.44
C ALA A 343 8.53 25.33 -43.79
N ALA A 344 7.71 26.13 -44.49
CA ALA A 344 6.41 26.57 -43.95
C ALA A 344 5.43 25.39 -43.68
N GLU A 345 5.46 24.37 -44.57
CA GLU A 345 4.62 23.17 -44.42
C GLU A 345 5.10 22.28 -43.26
N LEU A 346 6.42 22.10 -43.14
CA LEU A 346 7.01 21.38 -41.99
C LEU A 346 6.70 22.07 -40.69
N ALA A 347 6.85 23.40 -40.63
CA ALA A 347 6.52 24.19 -39.47
C ALA A 347 5.02 24.11 -39.09
N ALA A 348 4.13 24.03 -40.10
CA ALA A 348 2.69 23.80 -39.83
C ALA A 348 2.44 22.43 -39.21
N ILE A 349 3.05 21.35 -39.74
CA ILE A 349 2.94 19.99 -39.16
C ILE A 349 3.41 19.95 -37.69
N VAL A 350 4.54 20.59 -37.42
CA VAL A 350 5.06 20.63 -36.02
C VAL A 350 4.08 21.36 -35.08
N ARG A 351 3.55 22.51 -35.50
CA ARG A 351 2.58 23.27 -34.68
C ARG A 351 1.27 22.52 -34.48
N GLU A 352 0.75 21.84 -35.49
CA GLU A 352 -0.44 21.02 -35.40
C GLU A 352 -0.25 19.88 -34.40
N VAL A 353 0.85 19.13 -34.50
CA VAL A 353 1.14 18.02 -33.59
C VAL A 353 1.35 18.54 -32.16
N ARG A 354 2.03 19.70 -31.99
CA ARG A 354 2.23 20.31 -30.69
C ARG A 354 0.90 20.71 -30.03
N ALA A 355 -0.05 21.23 -30.83
CA ALA A 355 -1.37 21.61 -30.34
C ALA A 355 -2.24 20.42 -29.88
N GLU A 356 -1.92 19.20 -30.31
CA GLU A 356 -2.58 17.96 -29.87
C GLU A 356 -2.09 17.51 -28.46
N GLU A 357 -1.05 18.13 -27.93
CA GLU A 357 -0.40 17.80 -26.65
C GLU A 357 -0.12 16.29 -26.45
N PRO A 358 0.43 15.56 -27.43
CA PRO A 358 0.75 14.14 -27.26
C PRO A 358 1.91 13.97 -26.29
N PRO A 359 2.14 12.78 -25.68
CA PRO A 359 3.40 12.47 -25.02
C PRO A 359 4.60 12.82 -25.92
N TYR A 360 5.66 13.35 -25.34
CA TYR A 360 6.74 13.99 -26.10
C TYR A 360 7.35 13.07 -27.16
N ALA A 361 7.66 11.82 -26.82
CA ALA A 361 8.21 10.85 -27.78
C ALA A 361 7.20 10.52 -28.90
N VAL A 362 5.91 10.38 -28.56
CA VAL A 362 4.83 10.14 -29.52
C VAL A 362 4.66 11.32 -30.46
N GLY A 363 4.80 12.57 -29.95
CA GLY A 363 4.73 13.78 -30.76
C GLY A 363 5.78 13.80 -31.87
N ARG A 364 7.01 13.46 -31.53
CA ARG A 364 8.11 13.35 -32.52
C ARG A 364 7.79 12.32 -33.62
N GLU A 365 7.27 11.17 -33.26
CA GLU A 365 6.89 10.13 -34.24
C GLU A 365 5.67 10.54 -35.07
N ARG A 366 4.72 11.28 -34.51
CA ARG A 366 3.59 11.86 -35.27
C ARG A 366 4.08 12.86 -36.31
N VAL A 367 5.03 13.73 -35.97
CA VAL A 367 5.65 14.64 -36.95
C VAL A 367 6.31 13.83 -38.05
N ARG A 368 7.14 12.82 -37.73
CA ARG A 368 7.76 11.93 -38.69
C ARG A 368 6.74 11.31 -39.66
N THR A 369 5.70 10.70 -39.13
CA THR A 369 4.65 10.03 -39.89
C THR A 369 3.92 11.01 -40.83
N ARG A 370 3.60 12.22 -40.35
CA ARG A 370 2.92 13.23 -41.18
C ARG A 370 3.82 13.73 -42.32
N VAL A 371 5.12 13.96 -42.06
CA VAL A 371 6.09 14.34 -43.05
C VAL A 371 6.26 13.24 -44.10
N VAL A 372 6.41 11.97 -43.68
CA VAL A 372 6.52 10.83 -44.61
C VAL A 372 5.25 10.65 -45.44
N ARG A 373 4.07 10.83 -44.86
CA ARG A 373 2.79 10.83 -45.59
C ARG A 373 2.79 11.91 -46.67
N ARG A 374 3.32 13.08 -46.36
CA ARG A 374 3.43 14.18 -47.32
C ARG A 374 4.40 13.85 -48.47
N LEU A 375 5.57 13.31 -48.13
CA LEU A 375 6.55 12.82 -49.12
C LEU A 375 5.94 11.75 -50.02
N ARG A 376 5.21 10.81 -49.44
CA ARG A 376 4.50 9.74 -50.16
C ARG A 376 3.48 10.32 -51.18
N ALA A 377 2.64 11.25 -50.73
CA ALA A 377 1.65 11.89 -51.60
C ALA A 377 2.28 12.63 -52.81
N LEU A 378 3.47 13.23 -52.60
CA LEU A 378 4.22 13.86 -53.66
C LEU A 378 4.78 12.83 -54.66
N ALA A 379 5.30 11.72 -54.14
CA ALA A 379 5.88 10.67 -54.96
C ALA A 379 4.82 9.86 -55.74
N GLU A 380 3.71 9.50 -55.13
CA GLU A 380 2.59 8.76 -55.75
C GLU A 380 1.94 9.49 -56.93
N ARG A 381 1.90 10.82 -56.88
CA ARG A 381 1.43 11.66 -58.03
C ARG A 381 2.26 11.48 -59.28
N ARG A 382 3.51 11.02 -59.13
CA ARG A 382 4.44 10.87 -60.23
C ARG A 382 4.73 9.42 -60.61
N THR A 383 4.82 8.53 -59.63
CA THR A 383 5.29 7.15 -59.82
C THR A 383 4.19 6.10 -59.57
N GLY A 384 2.99 6.50 -59.19
CA GLY A 384 1.93 5.58 -58.78
C GLY A 384 2.13 5.01 -57.35
N VAL A 385 1.43 3.91 -57.05
CA VAL A 385 1.43 3.31 -55.70
C VAL A 385 2.83 2.86 -55.28
N LEU A 386 3.23 3.26 -54.08
CA LEU A 386 4.56 2.99 -53.53
C LEU A 386 4.53 1.81 -52.52
N PRO A 387 5.54 0.93 -52.53
CA PRO A 387 5.63 -0.21 -51.64
C PRO A 387 5.95 0.23 -50.18
N ALA A 388 5.59 -0.61 -49.19
CA ALA A 388 5.88 -0.36 -47.78
C ALA A 388 7.39 -0.19 -47.47
N ALA A 389 8.26 -0.85 -48.25
CA ALA A 389 9.71 -0.68 -48.16
C ALA A 389 10.16 0.76 -48.45
N TRP A 390 9.49 1.47 -49.38
CA TRP A 390 9.77 2.87 -49.67
C TRP A 390 9.45 3.75 -48.46
N VAL A 391 8.28 3.53 -47.86
CA VAL A 391 7.84 4.27 -46.65
C VAL A 391 8.87 4.12 -45.52
N ARG A 392 9.26 2.88 -45.20
CA ARG A 392 10.30 2.62 -44.19
C ARG A 392 11.63 3.30 -44.49
N ARG A 393 12.04 3.32 -45.77
CA ARG A 393 13.27 4.01 -46.17
C ARG A 393 13.18 5.53 -45.97
N MET A 394 12.02 6.15 -46.24
CA MET A 394 11.79 7.57 -46.00
C MET A 394 11.74 7.90 -44.49
N GLU A 395 11.13 7.05 -43.66
CA GLU A 395 11.09 7.23 -42.22
C GLU A 395 12.48 7.30 -41.59
N HIS A 396 13.45 6.55 -42.15
CA HIS A 396 14.83 6.49 -41.64
C HIS A 396 15.80 7.39 -42.47
N ALA A 397 15.29 8.22 -43.36
CA ALA A 397 16.14 9.11 -44.17
C ALA A 397 16.90 10.12 -43.30
N ARG A 398 18.21 10.21 -43.47
CA ARG A 398 19.07 11.13 -42.71
C ARG A 398 18.60 12.59 -42.73
N PRO A 399 18.17 13.18 -43.86
CA PRO A 399 17.69 14.56 -43.87
C PRO A 399 16.44 14.77 -43.02
N LEU A 400 15.51 13.79 -43.00
CA LEU A 400 14.33 13.83 -42.13
C LEU A 400 14.71 13.73 -40.68
N THR A 401 15.62 12.81 -40.32
CA THR A 401 16.10 12.66 -38.91
C THR A 401 16.76 13.94 -38.44
N ALA A 402 17.65 14.54 -39.24
CA ALA A 402 18.32 15.81 -38.90
C ALA A 402 17.30 16.95 -38.68
N GLN A 403 16.28 17.02 -39.50
CA GLN A 403 15.24 18.03 -39.34
C GLN A 403 14.37 17.79 -38.11
N LEU A 404 14.08 16.51 -37.79
CA LEU A 404 13.38 16.14 -36.54
C LEU A 404 14.22 16.47 -35.29
N ASP A 405 15.53 16.28 -35.37
CA ASP A 405 16.42 16.61 -34.27
C ASP A 405 16.49 18.14 -34.01
N LEU A 406 16.23 18.94 -35.06
CA LEU A 406 16.13 20.40 -34.92
C LEU A 406 14.80 20.84 -34.32
N VAL A 407 13.65 20.33 -34.86
CA VAL A 407 12.31 20.85 -34.51
C VAL A 407 11.68 20.14 -33.29
N TRP A 408 12.07 18.91 -33.04
CA TRP A 408 11.57 18.07 -31.93
C TRP A 408 12.68 17.10 -31.47
N PRO A 409 13.71 17.62 -30.78
CA PRO A 409 14.89 16.83 -30.37
C PRO A 409 14.51 15.69 -29.43
N LYS A 410 15.34 14.66 -29.41
CA LYS A 410 15.31 13.68 -28.33
C LYS A 410 15.94 14.31 -27.10
N VAL A 411 15.22 14.26 -25.98
CA VAL A 411 15.68 14.83 -24.71
C VAL A 411 15.67 13.75 -23.62
N ARG A 412 16.48 13.95 -22.59
CA ARG A 412 16.49 13.11 -21.39
C ARG A 412 15.88 13.88 -20.21
N PRO A 413 15.11 13.23 -19.35
CA PRO A 413 14.57 13.87 -18.14
C PRO A 413 15.63 14.63 -17.35
N GLU A 414 16.82 14.02 -17.20
CA GLU A 414 17.93 14.57 -16.44
C GLU A 414 18.50 15.85 -17.06
N GLU A 415 18.53 15.94 -18.39
CA GLU A 415 18.99 17.12 -19.11
C GLU A 415 18.02 18.29 -18.92
N VAL A 416 16.73 18.01 -19.07
CA VAL A 416 15.68 19.03 -18.91
C VAL A 416 15.63 19.54 -17.47
N LEU A 417 15.68 18.64 -16.46
CA LEU A 417 15.64 19.03 -15.05
C LEU A 417 16.91 19.79 -14.66
N ALA A 418 18.08 19.31 -15.04
CA ALA A 418 19.33 19.99 -14.72
C ALA A 418 19.37 21.41 -15.36
N GLN A 419 18.94 21.56 -16.59
CA GLN A 419 18.82 22.87 -17.24
C GLN A 419 17.83 23.78 -16.47
N LEU A 420 16.67 23.26 -16.11
CA LEU A 420 15.64 24.02 -15.38
C LEU A 420 16.16 24.53 -14.02
N LEU A 421 16.94 23.69 -13.28
CA LEU A 421 17.44 24.02 -11.95
C LEU A 421 18.78 24.78 -11.95
N THR A 422 19.38 25.04 -13.13
CA THR A 422 20.66 25.77 -13.25
C THR A 422 20.54 27.06 -14.03
N ASP A 423 19.59 27.14 -14.99
CA ASP A 423 19.40 28.30 -15.87
C ASP A 423 18.22 29.14 -15.40
N LYS A 424 18.54 30.31 -14.83
CA LYS A 424 17.55 31.26 -14.31
C LYS A 424 16.53 31.71 -15.36
N GLU A 425 16.96 31.86 -16.63
CA GLU A 425 16.05 32.32 -17.71
C GLU A 425 15.10 31.23 -18.15
N VAL A 426 15.59 29.98 -18.23
CA VAL A 426 14.77 28.80 -18.53
C VAL A 426 13.73 28.61 -17.43
N LEU A 427 14.13 28.68 -16.17
CA LEU A 427 13.21 28.59 -15.02
C LEU A 427 12.16 29.70 -15.05
N ALA A 428 12.58 30.96 -15.21
CA ALA A 428 11.68 32.10 -15.23
C ALA A 428 10.63 32.02 -16.35
N ARG A 429 11.02 31.55 -17.54
CA ARG A 429 10.07 31.32 -18.66
C ARG A 429 9.08 30.21 -18.36
N SER A 430 9.57 29.10 -17.81
CA SER A 430 8.73 27.92 -17.52
C SER A 430 7.80 28.14 -16.35
N ALA A 431 8.24 28.87 -15.35
CA ALA A 431 7.52 29.17 -14.11
C ALA A 431 6.63 30.44 -14.20
N ARG A 432 6.62 31.14 -15.31
CA ARG A 432 5.87 32.40 -15.48
C ARG A 432 4.40 32.24 -15.09
N GLY A 433 3.94 33.02 -14.08
CA GLY A 433 2.58 33.02 -13.58
C GLY A 433 2.21 31.78 -12.75
N LEU A 434 3.20 30.95 -12.40
CA LEU A 434 3.02 29.77 -11.55
C LEU A 434 3.78 29.90 -10.23
N LEU A 435 5.04 30.35 -10.28
CA LEU A 435 5.91 30.50 -9.12
C LEU A 435 6.35 31.93 -8.95
N GLU A 436 6.38 32.36 -7.69
CA GLU A 436 6.89 33.68 -7.31
C GLU A 436 8.43 33.74 -7.48
N PRO A 437 9.01 34.97 -7.64
CA PRO A 437 10.46 35.12 -7.84
C PRO A 437 11.32 34.48 -6.74
N GLY A 438 10.90 34.56 -5.48
CA GLY A 438 11.60 33.93 -4.35
C GLY A 438 11.52 32.40 -4.39
N GLU A 439 10.39 31.83 -4.85
CA GLU A 439 10.24 30.38 -5.08
C GLU A 439 11.16 29.90 -6.21
N GLN A 440 11.27 30.69 -7.29
CA GLN A 440 12.16 30.35 -8.40
C GLN A 440 13.62 30.37 -7.95
N GLU A 441 14.04 31.36 -7.13
CA GLU A 441 15.38 31.42 -6.60
C GLU A 441 15.70 30.23 -5.67
N ALA A 442 14.73 29.79 -4.85
CA ALA A 442 14.87 28.63 -3.97
C ALA A 442 15.02 27.30 -4.72
N LEU A 443 14.55 27.21 -5.97
CA LEU A 443 14.71 26.00 -6.82
C LEU A 443 16.09 25.92 -7.46
N LEU A 444 16.79 27.06 -7.70
CA LEU A 444 18.08 27.05 -8.37
C LEU A 444 19.16 26.40 -7.51
N TRP A 445 19.91 25.49 -8.10
CA TRP A 445 21.05 24.89 -7.40
C TRP A 445 22.13 25.92 -7.08
N ALA A 446 22.48 26.04 -5.82
CA ALA A 446 23.54 26.94 -5.36
C ALA A 446 24.91 26.59 -5.98
N ARG A 447 25.13 25.34 -6.32
CA ARG A 447 26.35 24.83 -6.97
C ARG A 447 25.95 23.97 -8.16
N PRO A 448 25.81 24.56 -9.36
CA PRO A 448 25.45 23.82 -10.56
C PRO A 448 26.48 22.75 -10.90
N PRO A 449 26.05 21.53 -11.26
CA PRO A 449 26.97 20.49 -11.71
C PRO A 449 27.53 20.83 -13.11
N ARG A 450 28.72 20.33 -13.44
CA ARG A 450 29.31 20.53 -14.77
C ARG A 450 28.48 19.90 -15.90
N SER A 451 27.71 18.87 -15.59
CA SER A 451 26.77 18.20 -16.49
C SER A 451 25.71 17.46 -15.66
N PHE A 452 24.59 17.13 -16.27
CA PHE A 452 23.53 16.33 -15.61
C PHE A 452 24.07 14.96 -15.10
N LYS A 453 25.13 14.40 -15.71
CA LYS A 453 25.75 13.12 -15.29
C LYS A 453 26.45 13.21 -13.93
N SER A 454 26.86 14.40 -13.53
CA SER A 454 27.50 14.67 -12.24
C SER A 454 26.56 15.32 -11.23
N ALA A 455 25.27 15.41 -11.54
CA ALA A 455 24.27 15.98 -10.65
C ALA A 455 24.07 15.09 -9.42
N ARG A 456 23.89 15.73 -8.27
CA ARG A 456 23.56 15.08 -7.01
C ARG A 456 22.05 15.21 -6.79
N TRP A 457 21.34 14.18 -7.17
CA TRP A 457 19.88 14.15 -7.11
C TRP A 457 19.39 13.98 -5.67
N SER A 458 18.45 14.81 -5.26
CA SER A 458 17.68 14.64 -4.01
C SER A 458 16.49 13.69 -4.22
N ALA A 459 15.84 13.27 -3.15
CA ALA A 459 14.60 12.50 -3.23
C ALA A 459 13.50 13.26 -3.98
N ALA A 460 13.36 14.57 -3.74
CA ALA A 460 12.39 15.41 -4.44
C ALA A 460 12.73 15.57 -5.94
N ASP A 461 14.02 15.61 -6.30
CA ASP A 461 14.42 15.63 -7.72
C ASP A 461 14.01 14.34 -8.44
N LEU A 462 14.05 13.19 -7.78
CA LEU A 462 13.62 11.92 -8.39
C LEU A 462 12.11 11.94 -8.72
N VAL A 463 11.30 12.60 -7.92
CA VAL A 463 9.87 12.78 -8.21
C VAL A 463 9.67 13.66 -9.43
N LEU A 464 10.47 14.74 -9.59
CA LEU A 464 10.43 15.60 -10.78
C LEU A 464 10.95 14.87 -12.03
N LEU A 465 11.98 14.04 -11.89
CA LEU A 465 12.49 13.19 -12.97
C LEU A 465 11.45 12.15 -13.42
N ASP A 466 10.69 11.58 -12.49
CA ASP A 466 9.58 10.68 -12.82
C ASP A 466 8.45 11.40 -13.57
N GLU A 467 8.11 12.63 -13.18
CA GLU A 467 7.14 13.46 -13.91
C GLU A 467 7.61 13.70 -15.35
N LEU A 468 8.85 14.15 -15.54
CA LEU A 468 9.43 14.37 -16.87
C LEU A 468 9.47 13.07 -17.70
N SER A 469 9.85 11.96 -17.07
CA SER A 469 9.85 10.66 -17.73
C SER A 469 8.46 10.27 -18.22
N GLY A 470 7.44 10.46 -17.38
CA GLY A 470 6.05 10.19 -17.72
C GLY A 470 5.48 11.12 -18.82
N LEU A 471 5.99 12.36 -18.92
CA LEU A 471 5.67 13.28 -20.02
C LEU A 471 6.34 12.86 -21.33
N ILE A 472 7.50 12.22 -21.28
CA ILE A 472 8.22 11.74 -22.46
C ILE A 472 7.64 10.42 -22.93
N GLU A 473 7.48 9.46 -22.03
CA GLU A 473 7.03 8.11 -22.31
C GLU A 473 6.27 7.55 -21.10
N HIS A 474 5.16 6.87 -21.34
CA HIS A 474 4.36 6.30 -20.26
C HIS A 474 5.13 5.19 -19.52
N PRO A 475 5.16 5.21 -18.18
CA PRO A 475 5.73 4.12 -17.39
C PRO A 475 4.87 2.86 -17.49
N GLU A 476 5.43 1.72 -17.06
CA GLU A 476 4.66 0.51 -16.85
C GLU A 476 3.52 0.78 -15.87
N SER A 477 2.35 0.21 -16.17
CA SER A 477 1.17 0.35 -15.34
C SER A 477 0.77 -0.96 -14.67
N TYR A 478 0.16 -0.85 -13.49
CA TYR A 478 -0.33 -1.98 -12.69
C TYR A 478 -1.85 -2.11 -12.82
N GLY A 479 -2.35 -3.34 -12.71
CA GLY A 479 -3.79 -3.64 -12.70
C GLY A 479 -4.46 -3.20 -11.41
N HIS A 480 -3.71 -3.16 -10.30
CA HIS A 480 -4.15 -2.63 -9.01
C HIS A 480 -2.96 -2.14 -8.18
N ILE A 481 -3.12 -1.03 -7.48
CA ILE A 481 -2.11 -0.51 -6.55
C ILE A 481 -2.77 -0.29 -5.18
N VAL A 482 -2.15 -0.85 -4.15
CA VAL A 482 -2.47 -0.55 -2.74
C VAL A 482 -1.46 0.47 -2.25
N VAL A 483 -1.95 1.57 -1.70
CA VAL A 483 -1.11 2.66 -1.18
C VAL A 483 -1.40 2.83 0.30
N ASP A 484 -0.45 2.53 1.16
CA ASP A 484 -0.59 2.77 2.60
C ASP A 484 0.04 4.09 3.03
N GLU A 485 -0.46 4.65 4.13
CA GLU A 485 -0.04 5.95 4.68
C GLU A 485 -0.15 7.10 3.66
N ALA A 486 -1.16 7.05 2.80
CA ALA A 486 -1.33 7.94 1.66
C ALA A 486 -1.50 9.42 2.02
N GLN A 487 -1.85 9.76 3.27
CA GLN A 487 -1.96 11.15 3.72
C GLN A 487 -0.63 11.90 3.69
N ASP A 488 0.52 11.20 3.69
CA ASP A 488 1.85 11.82 3.61
C ASP A 488 2.37 12.01 2.19
N LEU A 489 1.65 11.47 1.20
CA LEU A 489 2.05 11.64 -0.19
C LEU A 489 1.83 13.08 -0.65
N SER A 490 2.82 13.62 -1.33
CA SER A 490 2.71 14.91 -1.99
C SER A 490 1.85 14.84 -3.26
N PRO A 491 1.35 15.98 -3.76
CA PRO A 491 0.67 16.03 -5.05
C PRO A 491 1.49 15.43 -6.20
N MET A 492 2.79 15.69 -6.25
CA MET A 492 3.66 15.15 -7.30
C MET A 492 3.89 13.64 -7.16
N GLU A 493 3.97 13.11 -5.93
CA GLU A 493 4.01 11.66 -5.66
C GLU A 493 2.70 10.97 -6.04
N CYS A 494 1.56 11.58 -5.72
CA CYS A 494 0.25 11.09 -6.16
C CYS A 494 0.16 10.99 -7.70
N ARG A 495 0.70 11.98 -8.42
CA ARG A 495 0.77 11.95 -9.89
C ARG A 495 1.65 10.80 -10.41
N ALA A 496 2.76 10.51 -9.72
CA ALA A 496 3.62 9.37 -10.06
C ALA A 496 2.87 8.02 -9.93
N ILE A 497 2.05 7.88 -8.89
CA ILE A 497 1.17 6.71 -8.69
C ILE A 497 0.07 6.68 -9.75
N ALA A 498 -0.59 7.82 -10.01
CA ALA A 498 -1.67 7.91 -10.99
C ALA A 498 -1.23 7.47 -12.40
N ARG A 499 -0.01 7.83 -12.82
CA ARG A 499 0.56 7.38 -14.11
C ARG A 499 0.75 5.87 -14.20
N ARG A 500 0.97 5.20 -13.07
CA ARG A 500 1.14 3.74 -12.98
C ARG A 500 -0.19 2.99 -12.80
N ALA A 501 -1.28 3.71 -12.58
CA ALA A 501 -2.63 3.15 -12.37
C ALA A 501 -3.62 3.57 -13.47
N VAL A 502 -3.16 3.87 -14.69
CA VAL A 502 -4.00 4.41 -15.77
C VAL A 502 -5.21 3.54 -16.06
N PHE A 503 -5.00 2.23 -16.16
CA PHE A 503 -6.04 1.23 -16.48
C PHE A 503 -6.44 0.37 -15.27
N GLY A 504 -5.87 0.64 -14.11
CA GLY A 504 -6.09 -0.09 -12.88
C GLY A 504 -6.96 0.68 -11.90
N SER A 505 -7.13 0.06 -10.75
CA SER A 505 -7.81 0.68 -9.61
C SER A 505 -6.83 0.90 -8.46
N LEU A 506 -7.26 1.68 -7.47
CA LEU A 506 -6.48 2.00 -6.28
C LEU A 506 -7.20 1.55 -5.01
N THR A 507 -6.43 1.05 -4.05
CA THR A 507 -6.82 1.00 -2.64
C THR A 507 -5.93 1.98 -1.88
N VAL A 508 -6.51 3.07 -1.43
CA VAL A 508 -5.81 4.16 -0.74
C VAL A 508 -6.11 4.04 0.75
N LEU A 509 -5.08 3.87 1.56
CA LEU A 509 -5.20 3.70 3.00
C LEU A 509 -4.49 4.85 3.71
N GLY A 510 -5.10 5.41 4.73
CA GLY A 510 -4.44 6.46 5.48
C GLY A 510 -5.25 6.98 6.65
N ASP A 511 -4.67 7.95 7.34
CA ASP A 511 -5.27 8.70 8.43
C ASP A 511 -4.79 10.15 8.38
N LEU A 512 -5.69 11.08 8.06
CA LEU A 512 -5.34 12.50 7.96
C LEU A 512 -4.77 13.06 9.29
N ALA A 513 -5.18 12.50 10.43
CA ALA A 513 -4.63 12.88 11.73
C ALA A 513 -3.14 12.50 11.89
N GLN A 514 -2.68 11.48 11.16
CA GLN A 514 -1.30 11.02 11.15
C GLN A 514 -0.45 11.63 10.00
N GLY A 515 -0.91 12.69 9.37
CA GLY A 515 -0.18 13.39 8.31
C GLY A 515 0.98 14.20 8.87
N THR A 516 2.22 13.73 8.70
CA THR A 516 3.43 14.32 9.29
C THR A 516 4.34 15.00 8.28
N ALA A 517 4.21 14.70 6.98
CA ALA A 517 4.98 15.37 5.94
C ALA A 517 4.60 16.86 5.83
N PRO A 518 5.52 17.77 5.42
CA PRO A 518 5.22 19.18 5.23
C PRO A 518 4.06 19.44 4.26
N TRP A 519 3.89 18.56 3.29
CA TRP A 519 2.85 18.58 2.24
C TRP A 519 1.68 17.65 2.52
N ALA A 520 1.60 17.04 3.72
CA ALA A 520 0.57 16.06 4.05
C ALA A 520 -0.85 16.59 3.77
N ALA A 521 -1.68 15.69 3.25
CA ALA A 521 -3.05 16.00 2.86
C ALA A 521 -3.87 16.56 4.03
N ARG A 522 -4.73 17.52 3.73
CA ARG A 522 -5.71 18.07 4.68
C ARG A 522 -7.10 17.46 4.49
N ASP A 523 -7.38 16.96 3.29
CA ASP A 523 -8.62 16.29 2.94
C ASP A 523 -8.38 15.25 1.85
N TRP A 524 -9.23 14.22 1.82
CA TRP A 524 -9.14 13.14 0.85
C TRP A 524 -9.55 13.55 -0.56
N SER A 525 -10.44 14.52 -0.72
CA SER A 525 -10.92 14.93 -2.05
C SER A 525 -9.78 15.53 -2.88
N ALA A 526 -8.92 16.36 -2.27
CA ALA A 526 -7.73 16.90 -2.93
C ALA A 526 -6.74 15.76 -3.27
N GLN A 527 -6.48 14.87 -2.33
CA GLN A 527 -5.54 13.76 -2.51
C GLN A 527 -5.97 12.81 -3.65
N LEU A 528 -7.25 12.43 -3.67
CA LEU A 528 -7.83 11.56 -4.69
C LEU A 528 -7.83 12.21 -6.08
N ARG A 529 -8.01 13.53 -6.18
CA ARG A 529 -7.83 14.25 -7.45
C ARG A 529 -6.40 14.13 -7.98
N HIS A 530 -5.39 14.26 -7.11
CA HIS A 530 -3.99 14.09 -7.52
C HIS A 530 -3.67 12.64 -7.89
N LEU A 531 -4.33 11.66 -7.27
CA LEU A 531 -4.27 10.24 -7.63
C LEU A 531 -5.08 9.88 -8.90
N GLY A 532 -5.76 10.86 -9.52
CA GLY A 532 -6.58 10.63 -10.71
C GLY A 532 -7.84 9.79 -10.44
N ARG A 533 -8.36 9.82 -9.21
CA ARG A 533 -9.55 9.08 -8.76
C ARG A 533 -10.51 9.98 -7.94
N PRO A 534 -10.98 11.10 -8.51
CA PRO A 534 -11.82 12.04 -7.77
C PRO A 534 -13.13 11.44 -7.27
N ASP A 535 -13.63 10.38 -7.94
CA ASP A 535 -14.90 9.72 -7.62
C ASP A 535 -14.73 8.51 -6.69
N ALA A 536 -13.50 8.23 -6.19
CA ALA A 536 -13.27 7.12 -5.28
C ALA A 536 -14.04 7.32 -3.96
N ALA A 537 -14.73 6.27 -3.51
CA ALA A 537 -15.46 6.30 -2.25
C ALA A 537 -14.49 6.42 -1.06
N VAL A 538 -14.77 7.36 -0.16
CA VAL A 538 -14.05 7.50 1.11
C VAL A 538 -14.86 6.83 2.21
N VAL A 539 -14.30 5.79 2.81
CA VAL A 539 -14.93 5.03 3.89
C VAL A 539 -14.13 5.22 5.18
N SER A 540 -14.81 5.60 6.25
CA SER A 540 -14.17 5.82 7.55
C SER A 540 -14.29 4.59 8.44
N LEU A 541 -13.17 4.01 8.85
CA LEU A 541 -13.08 3.02 9.91
C LEU A 541 -12.75 3.72 11.23
N THR A 542 -13.72 3.76 12.15
CA THR A 542 -13.60 4.47 13.43
C THR A 542 -13.39 3.54 14.60
N THR A 543 -13.76 2.27 14.48
CA THR A 543 -13.67 1.28 15.54
C THR A 543 -12.31 0.61 15.54
N GLY A 544 -11.52 0.88 16.58
CA GLY A 544 -10.21 0.26 16.81
C GLY A 544 -10.34 -1.04 17.60
N PHE A 545 -9.57 -2.05 17.23
CA PHE A 545 -9.52 -3.37 17.85
C PHE A 545 -8.20 -3.62 18.58
N ARG A 546 -7.23 -2.70 18.45
CA ARG A 546 -5.85 -2.91 18.93
C ARG A 546 -5.46 -1.95 20.05
N VAL A 547 -5.73 -0.66 19.86
CA VAL A 547 -5.30 0.38 20.79
C VAL A 547 -6.29 0.44 21.97
N PRO A 548 -5.85 0.41 23.23
CA PRO A 548 -6.72 0.49 24.41
C PRO A 548 -7.56 1.77 24.46
N ALA A 549 -8.76 1.67 25.04
CA ALA A 549 -9.69 2.79 25.16
C ALA A 549 -9.08 4.01 25.88
N ALA A 550 -8.27 3.80 26.92
CA ALA A 550 -7.59 4.86 27.65
C ALA A 550 -6.61 5.63 26.75
N VAL A 551 -5.85 4.91 25.91
CA VAL A 551 -4.91 5.53 24.95
C VAL A 551 -5.67 6.26 23.84
N VAL A 552 -6.75 5.66 23.31
CA VAL A 552 -7.62 6.31 22.31
C VAL A 552 -8.25 7.57 22.87
N GLY A 553 -8.70 7.57 24.13
CA GLY A 553 -9.22 8.74 24.81
C GLY A 553 -8.20 9.88 24.90
N LEU A 554 -6.91 9.55 25.18
CA LEU A 554 -5.82 10.51 25.19
C LEU A 554 -5.57 11.06 23.76
N ALA A 555 -5.50 10.19 22.78
CA ALA A 555 -5.28 10.57 21.38
C ALA A 555 -6.42 11.46 20.84
N ASN A 556 -7.68 11.18 21.20
CA ASN A 556 -8.84 12.00 20.82
C ASN A 556 -8.79 13.43 21.42
N ARG A 557 -8.21 13.62 22.63
CA ARG A 557 -7.99 14.96 23.17
C ARG A 557 -7.00 15.75 22.31
N LEU A 558 -5.94 15.10 21.86
CA LEU A 558 -5.00 15.71 20.94
C LEU A 558 -5.64 15.95 19.57
N LEU A 559 -6.43 15.00 19.04
CA LEU A 559 -7.14 15.09 17.78
C LEU A 559 -8.02 16.35 17.68
N ALA A 560 -8.68 16.71 18.77
CA ALA A 560 -9.51 17.93 18.84
C ALA A 560 -8.71 19.24 18.60
N ARG A 561 -7.38 19.21 18.72
CA ARG A 561 -6.47 20.33 18.45
C ARG A 561 -5.83 20.27 17.06
N LEU A 562 -5.96 19.14 16.36
CA LEU A 562 -5.49 19.02 14.98
C LEU A 562 -6.55 19.59 14.03
N GLU A 563 -6.12 20.39 13.10
CA GLU A 563 -7.02 21.01 12.10
C GLU A 563 -7.35 20.02 10.96
N VAL A 564 -7.97 18.87 11.33
CA VAL A 564 -8.36 17.82 10.36
C VAL A 564 -9.80 17.37 10.61
N ALA A 565 -10.55 17.21 9.52
CA ALA A 565 -11.95 16.76 9.56
C ALA A 565 -12.04 15.22 9.55
N VAL A 566 -11.68 14.60 10.67
CA VAL A 566 -11.81 13.15 10.86
C VAL A 566 -12.63 12.83 12.10
N PRO A 567 -13.46 11.79 12.10
CA PRO A 567 -14.24 11.40 13.27
C PRO A 567 -13.32 10.87 14.38
N PRO A 568 -13.67 11.07 15.67
CA PRO A 568 -12.93 10.50 16.77
C PRO A 568 -12.97 8.97 16.74
N ALA A 569 -11.85 8.35 17.11
CA ALA A 569 -11.75 6.91 17.21
C ALA A 569 -12.50 6.36 18.43
N ARG A 570 -12.99 5.13 18.31
CA ARG A 570 -13.53 4.32 19.41
C ARG A 570 -12.70 3.06 19.53
N SER A 571 -12.49 2.59 20.76
CA SER A 571 -11.84 1.30 21.00
C SER A 571 -12.82 0.31 21.60
N LEU A 572 -12.77 -0.93 21.13
CA LEU A 572 -13.48 -2.05 21.73
C LEU A 572 -12.67 -2.71 22.88
N ARG A 573 -11.40 -2.31 23.05
CA ARG A 573 -10.55 -2.82 24.12
C ARG A 573 -10.70 -1.97 25.37
N ALA A 574 -11.35 -2.53 26.39
CA ALA A 574 -11.43 -1.92 27.73
C ALA A 574 -10.18 -2.16 28.57
N ASP A 575 -9.38 -3.20 28.22
CA ASP A 575 -8.11 -3.53 28.82
C ASP A 575 -6.99 -2.58 28.39
N GLY A 576 -5.85 -2.65 29.08
CA GLY A 576 -4.68 -1.82 28.81
C GLY A 576 -4.53 -0.66 29.77
N GLU A 577 -3.32 -0.14 29.82
CA GLU A 577 -2.93 0.85 30.84
C GLU A 577 -2.40 2.11 30.17
N LEU A 578 -2.81 3.27 30.70
CA LEU A 578 -2.24 4.57 30.43
C LEU A 578 -1.72 5.17 31.73
N THR A 579 -0.41 5.43 31.81
CA THR A 579 0.21 6.05 32.97
C THR A 579 0.93 7.33 32.55
N LEU A 580 0.61 8.43 33.24
CA LEU A 580 1.30 9.70 33.11
C LEU A 580 2.33 9.83 34.23
N HIS A 581 3.58 10.08 33.90
CA HIS A 581 4.70 10.23 34.81
C HIS A 581 5.25 11.67 34.76
N PRO A 582 4.71 12.59 35.58
CA PRO A 582 5.37 13.89 35.76
C PRO A 582 6.73 13.64 36.43
N ALA A 583 7.81 14.20 35.86
CA ALA A 583 9.17 13.89 36.25
C ALA A 583 10.04 15.15 36.34
N GLU A 584 10.80 15.30 37.42
CA GLU A 584 11.88 16.29 37.48
C GLU A 584 13.09 15.83 36.68
N ASP A 585 13.37 14.53 36.66
CA ASP A 585 14.37 13.87 35.83
C ASP A 585 13.68 12.92 34.85
N VAL A 586 13.50 13.40 33.62
CA VAL A 586 12.84 12.67 32.53
C VAL A 586 13.65 11.42 32.14
N LEU A 587 14.98 11.49 32.11
CA LEU A 587 15.82 10.38 31.70
C LEU A 587 15.80 9.24 32.74
N ALA A 588 15.96 9.56 34.01
CA ALA A 588 15.88 8.55 35.11
C ALA A 588 14.49 7.90 35.16
N THR A 589 13.43 8.69 34.99
CA THR A 589 12.04 8.19 34.94
C THR A 589 11.79 7.30 33.75
N THR A 590 12.36 7.65 32.56
CA THR A 590 12.30 6.83 31.34
C THR A 590 12.98 5.48 31.54
N VAL A 591 14.16 5.44 32.15
CA VAL A 591 14.87 4.19 32.51
C VAL A 591 14.03 3.34 33.45
N ALA A 592 13.43 3.96 34.47
CA ALA A 592 12.59 3.24 35.40
C ALA A 592 11.33 2.67 34.71
N ALA A 593 10.72 3.40 33.83
CA ALA A 593 9.57 2.93 33.04
C ALA A 593 9.98 1.77 32.09
N ALA A 594 11.14 1.86 31.43
CA ALA A 594 11.67 0.81 30.57
C ALA A 594 11.93 -0.50 31.36
N ARG A 595 12.54 -0.41 32.54
CA ARG A 595 12.74 -1.56 33.41
C ARG A 595 11.41 -2.22 33.85
N ARG A 596 10.40 -1.42 34.19
CA ARG A 596 9.06 -1.95 34.52
C ARG A 596 8.41 -2.61 33.32
N ALA A 597 8.48 -2.00 32.14
CA ALA A 597 7.92 -2.58 30.92
C ALA A 597 8.57 -3.93 30.56
N LEU A 598 9.89 -4.05 30.74
CA LEU A 598 10.64 -5.28 30.44
C LEU A 598 10.34 -6.44 31.40
N THR A 599 9.73 -6.20 32.56
CA THR A 599 9.26 -7.29 33.45
C THR A 599 8.01 -8.00 32.92
N ARG A 600 7.36 -7.46 31.90
CA ARG A 600 6.14 -7.97 31.28
C ARG A 600 6.43 -8.54 29.91
N GLU A 601 5.57 -9.39 29.38
CA GLU A 601 5.71 -9.93 28.02
C GLU A 601 5.45 -8.86 26.97
N GLY A 602 5.97 -9.06 25.75
CA GLY A 602 5.78 -8.21 24.58
C GLY A 602 6.93 -7.25 24.27
N SER A 603 6.81 -6.54 23.20
CA SER A 603 7.78 -5.56 22.71
C SER A 603 7.67 -4.22 23.43
N VAL A 604 8.82 -3.55 23.64
CA VAL A 604 8.90 -2.24 24.31
C VAL A 604 9.51 -1.22 23.37
N GLY A 605 8.77 -0.18 23.00
CA GLY A 605 9.24 0.96 22.20
C GLY A 605 9.42 2.21 23.07
N VAL A 606 10.65 2.71 23.20
CA VAL A 606 10.92 4.02 23.80
C VAL A 606 10.96 5.02 22.67
N ILE A 607 10.05 5.98 22.65
CA ILE A 607 9.92 6.94 21.54
C ILE A 607 10.19 8.35 22.05
N ALA A 608 11.16 9.04 21.44
CA ALA A 608 11.59 10.37 21.81
C ALA A 608 11.70 11.28 20.57
N ALA A 609 11.69 12.60 20.76
CA ALA A 609 12.02 13.55 19.70
C ALA A 609 13.42 13.26 19.17
N ASP A 610 13.63 13.40 17.85
CA ASP A 610 14.89 13.03 17.18
C ASP A 610 16.14 13.63 17.83
N PRO A 611 16.15 14.93 18.25
CA PRO A 611 17.28 15.52 18.94
C PRO A 611 17.59 14.88 20.30
N ASP A 612 16.60 14.31 20.97
CA ASP A 612 16.73 13.75 22.34
C ASP A 612 17.17 12.29 22.33
N VAL A 613 17.06 11.59 21.18
CA VAL A 613 17.40 10.16 21.05
C VAL A 613 18.82 9.84 21.55
N PRO A 614 19.88 10.62 21.27
CA PRO A 614 21.23 10.31 21.78
C PRO A 614 21.34 10.39 23.31
N ALA A 615 20.57 11.26 23.96
CA ALA A 615 20.56 11.38 25.42
C ALA A 615 19.84 10.21 26.05
N VAL A 616 18.67 9.85 25.51
CA VAL A 616 17.88 8.69 25.96
C VAL A 616 18.67 7.38 25.76
N ALA A 617 19.34 7.22 24.60
CA ALA A 617 20.18 6.05 24.34
C ALA A 617 21.25 5.86 25.41
N ARG A 618 22.00 6.93 25.72
CA ARG A 618 23.03 6.88 26.77
C ARG A 618 22.46 6.53 28.12
N ALA A 619 21.36 7.15 28.53
CA ALA A 619 20.75 6.88 29.82
C ALA A 619 20.28 5.42 29.96
N LEU A 620 19.73 4.82 28.88
CA LEU A 620 19.35 3.42 28.85
C LEU A 620 20.58 2.50 28.94
N THR A 621 21.61 2.77 28.13
CA THR A 621 22.86 1.97 28.11
C THR A 621 23.61 2.05 29.44
N ASP A 622 23.75 3.22 30.05
CA ASP A 622 24.36 3.43 31.37
C ASP A 622 23.61 2.69 32.47
N ALA A 623 22.30 2.48 32.28
CA ALA A 623 21.47 1.70 33.19
C ALA A 623 21.50 0.17 32.91
N GLY A 624 22.33 -0.30 31.99
CA GLY A 624 22.43 -1.71 31.62
C GLY A 624 21.26 -2.20 30.73
N LEU A 625 20.55 -1.28 30.09
CA LEU A 625 19.52 -1.58 29.10
C LEU A 625 20.12 -1.28 27.72
N ASP A 626 20.12 -2.27 26.83
CA ASP A 626 20.71 -2.13 25.49
C ASP A 626 19.59 -2.07 24.45
N PRO A 627 19.11 -0.86 24.09
CA PRO A 627 18.03 -0.71 23.14
C PRO A 627 18.50 -0.99 21.70
N ALA A 628 17.74 -1.78 20.96
CA ALA A 628 17.97 -2.02 19.56
C ALA A 628 17.53 -0.82 18.70
N ALA A 629 18.01 -0.77 17.46
CA ALA A 629 17.54 0.18 16.44
C ALA A 629 16.14 -0.22 15.91
N PRO A 630 15.39 0.73 15.30
CA PRO A 630 14.02 0.49 14.84
C PRO A 630 13.86 -0.62 13.80
N ASP A 631 14.91 -0.94 13.04
CA ASP A 631 14.96 -1.97 12.01
C ASP A 631 15.25 -3.38 12.54
N ALA A 632 15.59 -3.51 13.82
CA ALA A 632 15.81 -4.79 14.46
C ALA A 632 14.47 -5.45 14.86
N LEU A 633 13.81 -6.05 13.88
CA LEU A 633 12.56 -6.77 14.10
C LEU A 633 12.75 -7.93 15.09
N GLY A 634 11.88 -8.02 16.08
CA GLY A 634 11.95 -9.05 17.14
C GLY A 634 12.77 -8.65 18.36
N ALA A 635 13.39 -7.48 18.40
CA ALA A 635 14.03 -6.96 19.59
C ALA A 635 13.02 -6.67 20.69
N ARG A 636 13.40 -6.97 21.94
CA ARG A 636 12.57 -6.80 23.11
C ARG A 636 12.40 -5.33 23.53
N LEU A 637 13.49 -4.55 23.42
CA LEU A 637 13.54 -3.12 23.70
C LEU A 637 14.10 -2.39 22.47
N THR A 638 13.35 -1.41 21.99
CA THR A 638 13.73 -0.59 20.82
C THR A 638 13.68 0.89 21.18
N LEU A 639 14.71 1.66 20.82
CA LEU A 639 14.67 3.12 20.89
C LEU A 639 14.36 3.69 19.50
N VAL A 640 13.28 4.46 19.43
CA VAL A 640 12.69 4.91 18.17
C VAL A 640 12.67 6.45 18.12
N PRO A 641 13.34 7.07 17.15
CA PRO A 641 13.10 8.48 16.83
C PRO A 641 11.65 8.70 16.43
N ALA A 642 11.02 9.78 16.89
CA ALA A 642 9.62 10.08 16.59
C ALA A 642 9.35 10.15 15.08
N SER A 643 10.35 10.58 14.28
CA SER A 643 10.26 10.67 12.81
C SER A 643 10.04 9.33 12.11
N VAL A 644 10.50 8.21 12.69
CA VAL A 644 10.38 6.85 12.11
C VAL A 644 9.35 5.96 12.82
N ALA A 645 8.66 6.47 13.85
CA ALA A 645 7.68 5.70 14.62
C ALA A 645 6.43 5.28 13.81
N LYS A 646 6.21 5.90 12.65
CA LYS A 646 5.06 5.65 11.79
C LYS A 646 5.09 4.24 11.19
N GLY A 647 3.95 3.54 11.27
CA GLY A 647 3.82 2.16 10.78
C GLY A 647 4.33 1.09 11.75
N LEU A 648 4.99 1.47 12.86
CA LEU A 648 5.44 0.55 13.90
C LEU A 648 4.36 0.40 14.98
N GLU A 649 4.33 -0.74 15.65
CA GLU A 649 3.45 -1.02 16.78
C GLU A 649 4.26 -1.74 17.86
N TYR A 650 4.03 -1.39 19.16
CA TYR A 650 4.68 -2.01 20.31
C TYR A 650 3.63 -2.35 21.38
N ASP A 651 3.81 -3.45 22.05
CA ASP A 651 2.94 -3.83 23.18
C ASP A 651 3.00 -2.78 24.29
N HIS A 652 4.19 -2.26 24.58
CA HIS A 652 4.42 -1.17 25.51
C HIS A 652 5.10 0.00 24.79
N VAL A 653 4.57 1.20 24.92
CA VAL A 653 5.21 2.43 24.45
C VAL A 653 5.54 3.31 25.65
N ILE A 654 6.76 3.83 25.66
CA ILE A 654 7.20 4.89 26.56
C ILE A 654 7.41 6.13 25.71
N ALA A 655 6.46 7.07 25.79
CA ALA A 655 6.55 8.36 25.10
C ALA A 655 7.33 9.35 25.96
N VAL A 656 8.52 9.72 25.53
CA VAL A 656 9.42 10.61 26.26
C VAL A 656 9.19 12.05 25.81
N GLU A 657 8.91 12.91 26.78
CA GLU A 657 8.72 14.35 26.63
C GLU A 657 7.83 14.74 25.43
N PRO A 658 6.51 14.52 25.51
CA PRO A 658 5.57 14.83 24.42
C PRO A 658 5.65 16.26 23.88
N ALA A 659 5.99 17.23 24.75
CA ALA A 659 6.15 18.62 24.36
C ALA A 659 7.33 18.79 23.38
N ALA A 660 8.44 18.07 23.59
CA ALA A 660 9.57 18.07 22.66
C ALA A 660 9.20 17.54 21.27
N VAL A 661 8.41 16.44 21.23
CA VAL A 661 7.92 15.89 19.96
C VAL A 661 6.99 16.87 19.24
N ALA A 662 6.09 17.52 19.96
CA ALA A 662 5.12 18.45 19.38
C ALA A 662 5.78 19.73 18.85
N GLU A 663 6.89 20.17 19.42
CA GLU A 663 7.61 21.40 19.05
C GLU A 663 8.73 21.17 18.02
N ALA A 664 9.14 19.92 17.78
CA ALA A 664 10.28 19.61 16.94
C ALA A 664 10.09 20.02 15.46
N GLU A 665 8.86 20.09 14.99
CA GLU A 665 8.53 20.42 13.59
C GLU A 665 7.15 21.06 13.46
N ALA A 666 6.88 21.67 12.29
CA ALA A 666 5.61 22.37 12.04
C ALA A 666 4.37 21.49 12.20
N ARG A 667 4.48 20.17 11.95
CA ARG A 667 3.42 19.19 12.16
C ARG A 667 3.70 18.28 13.37
N GLY A 668 4.42 18.77 14.35
CA GLY A 668 4.81 18.00 15.53
C GLY A 668 3.63 17.49 16.36
N ALA A 669 2.51 18.22 16.40
CA ALA A 669 1.28 17.71 17.02
C ALA A 669 0.74 16.45 16.32
N HIS A 670 0.78 16.37 14.99
CA HIS A 670 0.44 15.17 14.24
C HIS A 670 1.45 14.03 14.52
N ARG A 671 2.73 14.38 14.63
CA ARG A 671 3.78 13.42 15.01
C ARG A 671 3.53 12.84 16.41
N LEU A 672 3.15 13.69 17.35
CA LEU A 672 2.79 13.25 18.69
C LEU A 672 1.56 12.33 18.66
N TYR A 673 0.56 12.62 17.85
CA TYR A 673 -0.59 11.73 17.66
C TYR A 673 -0.17 10.35 17.16
N VAL A 674 0.79 10.28 16.22
CA VAL A 674 1.40 9.02 15.79
C VAL A 674 2.07 8.32 16.97
N VAL A 675 2.94 9.00 17.73
CA VAL A 675 3.68 8.41 18.87
C VAL A 675 2.73 7.80 19.88
N LEU A 676 1.71 8.54 20.34
CA LEU A 676 0.76 8.07 21.36
C LEU A 676 -0.01 6.83 20.89
N THR A 677 -0.30 6.72 19.61
CA THR A 677 -1.11 5.64 19.04
C THR A 677 -0.31 4.39 18.60
N ARG A 678 0.99 4.34 18.93
CA ARG A 678 1.83 3.14 18.67
C ARG A 678 1.66 2.06 19.73
N ALA A 679 1.05 2.39 20.87
CA ALA A 679 0.84 1.47 21.98
C ALA A 679 -0.33 0.50 21.71
N VAL A 680 -0.04 -0.79 21.71
CA VAL A 680 -1.05 -1.85 21.54
C VAL A 680 -1.65 -2.27 22.88
N SER A 681 -0.89 -2.23 23.97
CA SER A 681 -1.39 -2.66 25.29
C SER A 681 -1.17 -1.60 26.36
N ARG A 682 -0.04 -0.90 26.35
CA ARG A 682 0.29 0.04 27.43
C ARG A 682 1.04 1.26 26.93
N LEU A 683 0.68 2.43 27.49
CA LEU A 683 1.33 3.69 27.20
C LEU A 683 1.78 4.33 28.52
N ASP A 684 3.09 4.49 28.68
CA ASP A 684 3.71 5.33 29.68
C ASP A 684 4.11 6.66 29.04
N VAL A 685 3.66 7.78 29.59
CA VAL A 685 4.00 9.12 29.13
C VAL A 685 4.89 9.78 30.17
N VAL A 686 6.16 9.95 29.87
CA VAL A 686 7.15 10.58 30.78
C VAL A 686 7.35 12.02 30.34
N HIS A 687 7.07 12.98 31.24
CA HIS A 687 7.12 14.39 30.88
C HIS A 687 7.62 15.27 32.03
N GLY A 688 8.52 16.21 31.75
CA GLY A 688 8.96 17.26 32.63
C GLY A 688 8.22 18.57 32.38
N ARG A 689 7.68 18.76 31.18
CA ARG A 689 6.93 19.94 30.75
C ARG A 689 5.42 19.66 30.70
N PRO A 690 4.58 20.70 30.69
CA PRO A 690 3.13 20.52 30.50
C PRO A 690 2.81 19.74 29.23
N LEU A 691 1.83 18.85 29.31
CA LEU A 691 1.36 18.10 28.14
C LEU A 691 0.70 19.04 27.12
N PRO A 692 0.98 18.89 25.82
CA PRO A 692 0.48 19.79 24.77
C PRO A 692 -0.97 19.54 24.35
N PHE A 693 -1.81 18.92 25.19
CA PHE A 693 -3.22 18.57 24.93
C PHE A 693 -4.11 18.58 26.17
#